data_9d3c87e8bb6cc2b0127d4aebbf44c64a
#
_entry.id   9d3c87e8bb6cc2b0127d4aebbf44c64a
#
_cell.length_a   1.000
_cell.length_b   1.000
_cell.length_c   1.000
_cell.angle_alpha   90.00
_cell.angle_beta   90.00
_cell.angle_gamma   90.00
#
_symmetry.space_group_name_H-M   'P 1'
#
loop_
_entity.id
_entity.type
_entity.pdbx_description
1 polymer ?
#
loop_
_entity_poly.entity_id
_entity_poly.type
_entity_poly.pdbx_seq_one_letter_code
_entity_poly.pdbx_strand_id
1 'polypeptide(L)'
;MSAVYWGHYVAHDNNRDAMALTLKLSQNVLNTYLSWKAQVLHDLHESGSFLYDNTIGNGPYNAWLDPILTNEWHLIGWNNVNEMTRMGMPGVYAWGTFDTWSPGYLMFMAATHNGISRLYETFGNGGSADTEERTLSPQETARTWFRQNPPISRVRWSLRNNNNYEQTGIIVSLNYIANNRIYFLRNFYDKSKRSILKAKTEGPAAYVFPANDPRLGTQAELLRVLQKQAVEISRAPAAFSVTMPGRRPAGAGAGRGGRGGGGGNAPAGNAPGEAPAAPPPPPAPTTREFPAGSYIVRMDQPYSRIADALLDYQYWAPNDPQTRPYDDTGWTFPEGFGVQAVRVVDQKILDVPMDRIKGDVKPVSGVSGTGSLYAINHNADNALITLRYKLQNADIQVAEEPFADGETRFNRGTFIVKGISQGDLDKAAGELGLKAYALAAAPSIKTHAARAARVAILHQWANTQTEGWWRQAFDVYGVPFDYIDPKTVHDTTDLRAKYDVIIFGPGGGQSAVEGTPLWRNAIPYRYSEDTPNVGTWAQTEDTRIGMGFEGLINLRKFIEAGGVFIGSNSSAEFAIQNNFTYGVSTLRPGTGTRVVGSLLRTKIADETSPVVYGVPDNLAMYSDDGDVFSVSATAGGGGRGAGGGGGGAPGGGRGGGPGGGRPTGRGTPDDPDVVQGRPADEGTNLPPLPPPQQVQPWQYALPTEEALKRNPANVIPPQFRPRVAVRFDTQNTLLVSGLLDGGNDIAQRPVVVDVPVGKGHVVLFANNPIYRGETLGSYFMVFNTILNFDSLDAGRKLDLR
;
A
#
# COMPACT_ATOMS: atom_id res chain seq x y z
N MET A 1 -27.30 -12.70 13.23
CA MET A 1 -27.03 -11.95 11.99
C MET A 1 -25.67 -11.28 12.15
N SER A 2 -24.73 -11.52 11.26
CA SER A 2 -23.42 -10.86 11.34
C SER A 2 -23.58 -9.39 10.98
N ALA A 3 -22.97 -8.50 11.74
CA ALA A 3 -22.86 -7.11 11.34
C ALA A 3 -21.92 -7.02 10.12
N VAL A 4 -22.44 -6.49 9.02
CA VAL A 4 -21.67 -6.33 7.77
C VAL A 4 -20.96 -4.98 7.70
N TYR A 5 -21.23 -4.10 8.64
CA TYR A 5 -20.59 -2.80 8.84
C TYR A 5 -19.87 -2.79 10.19
N TRP A 6 -18.60 -2.55 10.20
CA TRP A 6 -17.76 -2.67 11.39
C TRP A 6 -17.64 -1.36 12.20
N GLY A 7 -18.24 -0.30 11.71
CA GLY A 7 -18.22 1.00 12.40
C GLY A 7 -16.86 1.69 12.29
N HIS A 8 -16.61 2.69 13.10
CA HIS A 8 -15.49 3.62 13.00
C HIS A 8 -14.15 2.94 12.61
N TYR A 9 -13.12 2.96 13.38
CA TYR A 9 -11.85 2.35 12.95
C TYR A 9 -11.84 0.82 12.94
N VAL A 10 -12.86 0.19 13.46
CA VAL A 10 -13.07 -1.25 13.25
C VAL A 10 -13.42 -1.57 11.79
N ALA A 11 -13.82 -0.55 11.02
CA ALA A 11 -14.05 -0.71 9.57
C ALA A 11 -12.80 -1.14 8.81
N HIS A 12 -11.61 -0.90 9.34
CA HIS A 12 -10.41 -1.50 8.79
C HIS A 12 -9.87 -2.61 9.68
N ASP A 13 -9.15 -3.51 9.08
CA ASP A 13 -8.65 -4.71 9.71
C ASP A 13 -7.37 -4.42 10.54
N ASN A 14 -7.46 -4.47 11.86
CA ASN A 14 -6.29 -4.31 12.70
C ASN A 14 -5.25 -5.44 12.53
N ASN A 15 -5.66 -6.58 11.96
CA ASN A 15 -4.75 -7.63 11.53
C ASN A 15 -4.01 -7.27 10.21
N ARG A 16 -4.01 -6.01 9.81
CA ARG A 16 -3.20 -5.43 8.72
C ARG A 16 -2.47 -4.15 9.17
N ASP A 17 -2.37 -3.92 10.49
CA ASP A 17 -1.75 -2.71 11.06
C ASP A 17 -0.44 -3.00 11.83
N ALA A 18 0.11 -4.20 11.72
CA ALA A 18 1.35 -4.54 12.42
C ALA A 18 2.59 -3.82 11.88
N MET A 19 2.56 -3.33 10.63
CA MET A 19 3.65 -2.56 10.04
C MET A 19 3.62 -1.08 10.45
N ALA A 20 2.55 -0.38 10.12
CA ALA A 20 2.47 1.08 10.29
C ALA A 20 2.03 1.51 11.69
N LEU A 21 1.38 0.63 12.46
CA LEU A 21 0.88 0.91 13.82
C LEU A 21 0.07 2.23 13.87
N THR A 22 -0.87 2.36 12.97
CA THR A 22 -1.70 3.55 12.85
C THR A 22 -2.75 3.61 13.96
N LEU A 23 -3.23 2.45 14.40
CA LEU A 23 -4.27 2.31 15.41
C LEU A 23 -3.73 2.27 16.83
N LYS A 24 -4.45 2.89 17.76
CA LYS A 24 -4.15 2.80 19.19
C LYS A 24 -4.22 1.37 19.72
N LEU A 25 -5.14 0.56 19.20
CA LEU A 25 -5.25 -0.85 19.57
C LEU A 25 -3.96 -1.60 19.23
N SER A 26 -3.48 -1.50 18.01
CA SER A 26 -2.24 -2.14 17.56
C SER A 26 -1.03 -1.65 18.36
N GLN A 27 -0.93 -0.34 18.60
CA GLN A 27 0.12 0.24 19.46
C GLN A 27 0.07 -0.31 20.89
N ASN A 28 -1.14 -0.43 21.48
CA ASN A 28 -1.30 -0.95 22.83
C ASN A 28 -0.91 -2.43 22.92
N VAL A 29 -1.26 -3.24 21.92
CA VAL A 29 -0.86 -4.66 21.85
C VAL A 29 0.66 -4.77 21.83
N LEU A 30 1.33 -4.07 20.91
CA LEU A 30 2.79 -4.11 20.81
C LEU A 30 3.47 -3.59 22.08
N ASN A 31 3.03 -2.44 22.61
CA ASN A 31 3.59 -1.85 23.83
C ASN A 31 3.44 -2.80 25.04
N THR A 32 2.28 -3.44 25.18
CA THR A 32 2.04 -4.44 26.24
C THR A 32 2.97 -5.63 26.05
N TYR A 33 3.03 -6.18 24.84
CA TYR A 33 3.91 -7.31 24.52
C TYR A 33 5.38 -7.02 24.85
N LEU A 34 5.90 -5.86 24.43
CA LEU A 34 7.28 -5.47 24.69
C LEU A 34 7.55 -5.15 26.17
N SER A 35 6.61 -4.52 26.87
CA SER A 35 6.78 -4.17 28.30
C SER A 35 6.89 -5.41 29.19
N TRP A 36 6.13 -6.45 28.88
CA TRP A 36 6.16 -7.73 29.61
C TRP A 36 7.31 -8.64 29.20
N LYS A 37 8.02 -8.32 28.10
CA LYS A 37 9.05 -9.22 27.52
C LYS A 37 8.47 -10.60 27.23
N ALA A 38 7.21 -10.63 26.82
CA ALA A 38 6.53 -11.87 26.47
C ALA A 38 7.28 -12.61 25.34
N GLN A 39 7.41 -13.94 25.44
CA GLN A 39 8.07 -14.73 24.42
C GLN A 39 7.11 -15.21 23.34
N VAL A 40 5.81 -15.27 23.64
CA VAL A 40 4.79 -15.81 22.72
C VAL A 40 3.60 -14.86 22.67
N LEU A 41 3.10 -14.62 21.47
CA LEU A 41 1.82 -13.98 21.18
C LEU A 41 0.89 -15.01 20.54
N HIS A 42 -0.28 -15.22 21.12
CA HIS A 42 -1.36 -16.00 20.54
C HIS A 42 -2.38 -15.09 19.88
N ASP A 43 -2.60 -15.28 18.59
CA ASP A 43 -3.55 -14.56 17.76
C ASP A 43 -4.67 -15.51 17.35
N LEU A 44 -5.91 -15.21 17.76
CA LEU A 44 -7.04 -16.11 17.68
C LEU A 44 -8.02 -15.59 16.62
N HIS A 45 -8.30 -16.42 15.63
CA HIS A 45 -9.09 -16.04 14.47
C HIS A 45 -10.25 -17.01 14.20
N GLU A 46 -11.23 -16.51 13.47
CA GLU A 46 -12.31 -17.27 12.85
C GLU A 46 -12.35 -16.89 11.36
N SER A 47 -12.10 -17.84 10.49
CA SER A 47 -12.06 -17.61 9.05
C SER A 47 -12.62 -18.76 8.21
N GLY A 48 -12.21 -18.87 6.95
CA GLY A 48 -12.53 -19.97 6.08
C GLY A 48 -11.74 -21.27 6.31
N SER A 49 -11.26 -21.48 7.51
CA SER A 49 -10.54 -22.69 7.91
C SER A 49 -11.36 -23.96 7.78
N PHE A 50 -10.72 -25.12 7.63
CA PHE A 50 -11.39 -26.40 7.41
C PHE A 50 -11.92 -27.09 8.67
N LEU A 51 -11.75 -26.62 9.81
CA LEU A 51 -12.26 -26.84 11.14
C LEU A 51 -11.38 -26.13 12.14
N TYR A 52 -10.22 -26.66 12.50
CA TYR A 52 -9.31 -25.99 13.40
C TYR A 52 -7.87 -26.11 12.92
N ASP A 53 -7.33 -25.00 12.48
CA ASP A 53 -5.96 -24.88 11.99
C ASP A 53 -5.06 -24.24 13.06
N ASN A 54 -4.06 -24.98 13.51
CA ASN A 54 -2.97 -24.45 14.31
C ASN A 54 -1.91 -23.83 13.40
N THR A 55 -2.27 -22.83 12.68
CA THR A 55 -1.61 -22.34 11.50
C THR A 55 -0.11 -22.16 11.66
N ILE A 56 0.62 -22.73 10.71
CA ILE A 56 2.04 -22.48 10.50
C ILE A 56 2.21 -21.50 9.34
N GLY A 57 1.28 -21.50 8.39
CA GLY A 57 1.33 -20.79 7.14
C GLY A 57 2.17 -21.49 6.08
N ASN A 58 1.93 -21.16 4.83
CA ASN A 58 2.76 -21.62 3.73
C ASN A 58 3.99 -20.73 3.54
N GLY A 59 5.04 -21.28 2.92
CA GLY A 59 6.10 -20.46 2.33
C GLY A 59 5.59 -19.68 1.10
N PRO A 60 6.34 -18.66 0.64
CA PRO A 60 7.61 -18.24 1.25
C PRO A 60 7.39 -17.53 2.59
N TYR A 61 8.31 -17.77 3.50
CA TYR A 61 8.32 -17.04 4.78
C TYR A 61 8.94 -15.67 4.59
N ASN A 62 8.54 -14.71 5.43
CA ASN A 62 9.17 -13.40 5.46
C ASN A 62 10.69 -13.52 5.62
N ALA A 63 11.44 -12.90 4.71
CA ALA A 63 12.89 -13.10 4.59
C ALA A 63 13.72 -12.50 5.75
N TRP A 64 13.13 -11.61 6.54
CA TRP A 64 13.82 -10.94 7.66
C TRP A 64 13.63 -11.64 9.00
N LEU A 65 12.75 -12.64 9.09
CA LEU A 65 12.55 -13.41 10.30
C LEU A 65 13.79 -14.27 10.64
N ASP A 66 14.01 -14.48 11.93
CA ASP A 66 15.04 -15.44 12.34
C ASP A 66 14.59 -16.87 12.03
N PRO A 67 15.41 -17.70 11.39
CA PRO A 67 15.05 -19.09 11.07
C PRO A 67 14.67 -19.94 12.28
N ILE A 68 15.16 -19.61 13.48
CA ILE A 68 14.75 -20.29 14.72
C ILE A 68 13.24 -20.15 14.91
N LEU A 69 12.69 -18.97 14.66
CA LEU A 69 11.25 -18.71 14.81
C LEU A 69 10.39 -19.59 13.91
N THR A 70 10.74 -19.72 12.64
CA THR A 70 9.94 -20.51 11.69
C THR A 70 9.89 -21.98 12.12
N ASN A 71 10.97 -22.50 12.69
CA ASN A 71 10.99 -23.85 13.28
C ASN A 71 10.14 -23.94 14.56
N GLU A 72 10.11 -22.91 15.39
CA GLU A 72 9.26 -22.87 16.59
C GLU A 72 7.78 -22.90 16.24
N TRP A 73 7.36 -22.30 15.12
CA TRP A 73 5.99 -22.44 14.62
C TRP A 73 5.61 -23.90 14.37
N HIS A 74 6.50 -24.65 13.71
CA HIS A 74 6.28 -26.07 13.42
C HIS A 74 6.24 -26.89 14.72
N LEU A 75 7.16 -26.66 15.64
CA LEU A 75 7.21 -27.40 16.91
C LEU A 75 5.92 -27.25 17.71
N ILE A 76 5.44 -26.05 17.90
CA ILE A 76 4.23 -25.77 18.68
C ILE A 76 2.98 -26.24 17.92
N GLY A 77 2.88 -25.94 16.62
CA GLY A 77 1.74 -26.32 15.80
C GLY A 77 1.52 -27.83 15.76
N TRP A 78 2.58 -28.61 15.48
CA TRP A 78 2.47 -30.08 15.42
C TRP A 78 2.29 -30.71 16.79
N ASN A 79 2.83 -30.11 17.86
CA ASN A 79 2.51 -30.56 19.22
C ASN A 79 1.01 -30.47 19.50
N ASN A 80 0.38 -29.34 19.11
CA ASN A 80 -1.05 -29.14 19.30
C ASN A 80 -1.86 -30.16 18.49
N VAL A 81 -1.52 -30.37 17.21
CA VAL A 81 -2.17 -31.37 16.37
C VAL A 81 -2.10 -32.75 17.02
N ASN A 82 -0.92 -33.15 17.50
CA ASN A 82 -0.71 -34.45 18.13
C ASN A 82 -1.56 -34.60 19.39
N GLU A 83 -1.46 -33.66 20.34
CA GLU A 83 -2.13 -33.75 21.62
C GLU A 83 -3.66 -33.67 21.50
N MET A 84 -4.17 -32.75 20.70
CA MET A 84 -5.62 -32.62 20.51
C MET A 84 -6.21 -33.84 19.76
N THR A 85 -5.49 -34.38 18.79
CA THR A 85 -5.88 -35.64 18.13
C THR A 85 -5.89 -36.81 19.14
N ARG A 86 -4.90 -36.88 20.00
CA ARG A 86 -4.85 -37.92 21.09
C ARG A 86 -6.02 -37.76 22.07
N MET A 87 -6.49 -36.57 22.32
CA MET A 87 -7.69 -36.28 23.11
C MET A 87 -9.00 -36.62 22.40
N GLY A 88 -8.96 -37.07 21.14
CA GLY A 88 -10.13 -37.41 20.35
C GLY A 88 -10.85 -36.18 19.73
N MET A 89 -10.18 -35.06 19.59
CA MET A 89 -10.72 -33.87 18.93
C MET A 89 -10.49 -33.98 17.41
N PRO A 90 -11.53 -34.13 16.61
CA PRO A 90 -11.36 -34.30 15.16
C PRO A 90 -11.07 -33.00 14.45
N GLY A 91 -10.41 -33.09 13.28
CA GLY A 91 -10.23 -31.97 12.36
C GLY A 91 -9.15 -30.97 12.71
N VAL A 92 -8.27 -31.32 13.66
CA VAL A 92 -7.11 -30.49 14.01
C VAL A 92 -5.98 -30.72 12.99
N TYR A 93 -5.40 -29.67 12.49
CA TYR A 93 -4.28 -29.74 11.56
C TYR A 93 -3.41 -28.48 11.68
N ALA A 94 -2.34 -28.39 10.93
CA ALA A 94 -1.44 -27.25 10.93
C ALA A 94 -0.96 -26.97 9.50
N TRP A 95 -1.62 -26.05 8.84
CA TRP A 95 -1.24 -25.67 7.48
C TRP A 95 -1.44 -24.16 7.26
N GLY A 96 -2.61 -23.71 7.03
CA GLY A 96 -2.95 -22.36 6.66
C GLY A 96 -3.34 -22.24 5.19
N THR A 97 -4.24 -21.30 4.97
CA THR A 97 -4.69 -20.90 3.64
C THR A 97 -3.97 -19.64 3.15
N PHE A 98 -2.96 -19.18 3.88
CA PHE A 98 -2.18 -17.97 3.59
C PHE A 98 -0.67 -18.26 3.67
N ASP A 99 0.14 -17.38 3.08
CA ASP A 99 1.58 -17.37 3.27
C ASP A 99 1.98 -16.47 4.45
N THR A 100 3.18 -16.68 4.97
CA THR A 100 3.76 -15.87 6.05
C THR A 100 4.81 -14.89 5.52
N TRP A 101 4.49 -14.26 4.39
CA TRP A 101 5.35 -13.30 3.71
C TRP A 101 5.17 -11.88 4.20
N SER A 102 3.96 -11.33 4.11
CA SER A 102 3.66 -9.97 4.55
C SER A 102 3.74 -9.86 6.08
N PRO A 103 4.50 -8.91 6.64
CA PRO A 103 4.56 -8.70 8.09
C PRO A 103 3.43 -7.82 8.62
N GLY A 104 2.39 -7.58 7.82
CA GLY A 104 1.24 -6.75 8.20
C GLY A 104 0.31 -7.39 9.23
N TYR A 105 0.32 -8.72 9.36
CA TYR A 105 -0.57 -9.44 10.27
C TYR A 105 -0.19 -9.22 11.73
N LEU A 106 -1.19 -9.18 12.62
CA LEU A 106 -0.99 -8.92 14.05
C LEU A 106 0.06 -9.86 14.68
N MET A 107 0.07 -11.12 14.27
CA MET A 107 1.06 -12.10 14.74
C MET A 107 2.50 -11.64 14.53
N PHE A 108 2.80 -10.87 13.50
CA PHE A 108 4.15 -10.40 13.20
C PHE A 108 4.69 -9.39 14.23
N MET A 109 3.83 -8.81 15.08
CA MET A 109 4.30 -8.01 16.22
C MET A 109 5.26 -8.80 17.12
N ALA A 110 5.01 -10.09 17.33
CA ALA A 110 5.97 -10.94 18.05
C ALA A 110 7.10 -11.41 17.14
N ALA A 111 6.78 -11.87 15.93
CA ALA A 111 7.73 -12.48 15.01
C ALA A 111 8.91 -11.55 14.66
N THR A 112 8.65 -10.30 14.39
CA THR A 112 9.66 -9.30 14.04
C THR A 112 10.37 -8.69 15.25
N HIS A 113 9.87 -8.96 16.47
CA HIS A 113 10.47 -8.52 17.74
C HIS A 113 11.07 -9.69 18.54
N ASN A 114 11.65 -10.68 17.85
CA ASN A 114 12.39 -11.82 18.37
C ASN A 114 11.54 -12.84 19.16
N GLY A 115 10.23 -12.66 19.23
CA GLY A 115 9.30 -13.54 19.90
C GLY A 115 8.81 -14.69 19.03
N ILE A 116 7.78 -15.36 19.49
CA ILE A 116 7.07 -16.42 18.80
C ILE A 116 5.63 -15.96 18.59
N SER A 117 5.18 -15.93 17.37
CA SER A 117 3.78 -15.73 17.03
C SER A 117 3.10 -17.08 16.83
N ARG A 118 1.85 -17.16 17.27
CA ARG A 118 0.98 -18.29 17.00
C ARG A 118 -0.36 -17.79 16.51
N LEU A 119 -0.79 -18.32 15.40
CA LEU A 119 -2.10 -18.00 14.82
C LEU A 119 -2.95 -19.28 14.82
N TYR A 120 -4.23 -19.11 15.14
CA TYR A 120 -5.23 -20.16 15.19
C TYR A 120 -6.44 -19.74 14.39
N GLU A 121 -6.93 -20.66 13.55
CA GLU A 121 -8.07 -20.40 12.70
C GLU A 121 -9.16 -21.42 12.96
N THR A 122 -10.31 -20.97 13.43
CA THR A 122 -11.48 -21.81 13.59
C THR A 122 -12.40 -21.74 12.37
N PHE A 123 -13.28 -22.72 12.27
CA PHE A 123 -14.25 -22.83 11.19
C PHE A 123 -15.33 -21.74 11.28
N GLY A 124 -15.46 -20.94 10.24
CA GLY A 124 -16.47 -19.87 10.18
C GLY A 124 -17.90 -20.41 10.20
N ASN A 125 -18.66 -20.05 11.23
CA ASN A 125 -20.03 -20.56 11.42
C ASN A 125 -21.13 -19.69 10.80
N GLY A 126 -20.77 -18.64 10.08
CA GLY A 126 -21.77 -17.72 9.51
C GLY A 126 -22.63 -17.01 10.57
N GLY A 127 -22.15 -16.92 11.81
CA GLY A 127 -22.85 -16.23 12.91
C GLY A 127 -23.91 -17.06 13.64
N SER A 128 -24.04 -18.35 13.33
CA SER A 128 -24.95 -19.23 14.09
C SER A 128 -24.31 -19.76 15.37
N ALA A 129 -24.98 -19.57 16.50
CA ALA A 129 -24.60 -20.20 17.77
C ALA A 129 -25.09 -21.65 17.86
N ASP A 130 -26.06 -22.03 17.06
CA ASP A 130 -26.64 -23.37 17.03
C ASP A 130 -25.71 -24.36 16.32
N THR A 131 -25.79 -25.62 16.72
CA THR A 131 -25.10 -26.71 16.07
C THR A 131 -25.72 -26.98 14.70
N GLU A 132 -24.90 -26.81 13.66
CA GLU A 132 -25.25 -27.10 12.28
C GLU A 132 -24.54 -28.34 11.76
N GLU A 133 -25.20 -29.10 10.89
CA GLU A 133 -24.51 -30.14 10.13
C GLU A 133 -23.87 -29.50 8.89
N ARG A 134 -22.57 -29.63 8.77
CA ARG A 134 -21.78 -29.11 7.66
C ARG A 134 -21.18 -30.24 6.83
N THR A 135 -21.32 -30.13 5.52
CA THR A 135 -20.61 -31.00 4.57
C THR A 135 -19.40 -30.25 4.04
N LEU A 136 -18.21 -30.80 4.26
CA LEU A 136 -16.97 -30.27 3.76
C LEU A 136 -16.74 -30.71 2.31
N SER A 137 -16.24 -29.84 1.48
CA SER A 137 -15.96 -30.12 0.09
C SER A 137 -14.86 -31.16 -0.08
N PRO A 138 -14.79 -31.88 -1.21
CA PRO A 138 -13.68 -32.79 -1.50
C PRO A 138 -12.30 -32.11 -1.43
N GLN A 139 -12.25 -30.84 -1.77
CA GLN A 139 -11.01 -30.07 -1.67
C GLN A 139 -10.58 -29.84 -0.22
N GLU A 140 -11.54 -29.61 0.69
CA GLU A 140 -11.27 -29.44 2.12
C GLU A 140 -10.93 -30.78 2.80
N THR A 141 -11.52 -31.87 2.34
CA THR A 141 -11.30 -33.22 2.88
C THR A 141 -10.24 -34.00 2.12
N ALA A 142 -9.65 -33.43 1.06
CA ALA A 142 -8.60 -34.10 0.32
C ALA A 142 -7.46 -34.54 1.24
N ARG A 143 -7.05 -35.77 1.11
CA ARG A 143 -5.96 -36.32 1.87
C ARG A 143 -4.65 -35.71 1.43
N THR A 144 -4.19 -34.75 2.20
CA THR A 144 -2.94 -34.05 1.95
C THR A 144 -2.03 -34.14 3.18
N TRP A 145 -0.76 -33.85 2.96
CA TRP A 145 0.26 -33.86 3.99
C TRP A 145 -0.05 -32.95 5.20
N PHE A 146 -0.69 -31.83 4.96
CA PHE A 146 -0.90 -30.79 5.97
C PHE A 146 -2.29 -30.77 6.57
N ARG A 147 -3.26 -31.40 5.94
CA ARG A 147 -4.68 -31.32 6.30
C ARG A 147 -5.05 -32.38 7.30
N GLN A 148 -6.25 -32.23 7.82
CA GLN A 148 -6.83 -33.15 8.80
C GLN A 148 -6.68 -34.63 8.38
N ASN A 149 -6.28 -35.45 9.33
CA ASN A 149 -6.11 -36.89 9.13
C ASN A 149 -6.70 -37.64 10.34
N PRO A 150 -7.76 -38.49 10.16
CA PRO A 150 -8.41 -38.82 8.88
C PRO A 150 -9.22 -37.66 8.32
N PRO A 151 -9.48 -37.64 6.99
CA PRO A 151 -10.36 -36.64 6.39
C PRO A 151 -11.80 -36.77 6.91
N ILE A 152 -12.47 -35.64 7.19
CA ILE A 152 -13.82 -35.59 7.71
C ILE A 152 -14.69 -34.89 6.68
N SER A 153 -15.65 -35.63 6.08
CA SER A 153 -16.53 -35.06 5.04
C SER A 153 -17.79 -34.42 5.60
N ARG A 154 -18.19 -34.76 6.82
CA ARG A 154 -19.37 -34.22 7.49
C ARG A 154 -19.09 -34.01 8.96
N VAL A 155 -19.53 -32.88 9.50
CA VAL A 155 -19.32 -32.53 10.89
C VAL A 155 -20.51 -31.75 11.44
N ARG A 156 -20.82 -31.98 12.70
CA ARG A 156 -21.76 -31.12 13.46
C ARG A 156 -20.92 -30.10 14.24
N TRP A 157 -21.15 -28.81 13.96
CA TRP A 157 -20.30 -27.75 14.46
C TRP A 157 -21.09 -26.53 14.89
N SER A 158 -20.60 -25.80 15.89
CA SER A 158 -21.17 -24.57 16.42
C SER A 158 -20.05 -23.65 16.93
N LEU A 159 -20.36 -22.40 17.26
CA LEU A 159 -19.42 -21.47 17.92
C LEU A 159 -18.81 -22.07 19.19
N ARG A 160 -19.55 -22.90 19.92
CA ARG A 160 -19.04 -23.59 21.09
C ARG A 160 -17.85 -24.50 20.74
N ASN A 161 -17.89 -25.12 19.57
CA ASN A 161 -16.76 -25.95 19.12
C ASN A 161 -15.53 -25.07 18.85
N ASN A 162 -15.70 -23.92 18.19
CA ASN A 162 -14.60 -22.97 17.98
C ASN A 162 -13.94 -22.60 19.29
N ASN A 163 -14.73 -22.12 20.27
CA ASN A 163 -14.20 -21.75 21.59
C ASN A 163 -13.49 -22.91 22.30
N ASN A 164 -14.08 -24.11 22.28
CA ASN A 164 -13.47 -25.29 22.92
C ASN A 164 -12.13 -25.65 22.27
N TYR A 165 -12.05 -25.59 20.94
CA TYR A 165 -10.83 -25.93 20.22
C TYR A 165 -9.73 -24.90 20.45
N GLU A 166 -10.06 -23.61 20.42
CA GLU A 166 -9.08 -22.54 20.69
C GLU A 166 -8.57 -22.61 22.12
N GLN A 167 -9.46 -22.73 23.11
CA GLN A 167 -9.05 -22.89 24.50
C GLN A 167 -8.15 -24.12 24.70
N THR A 168 -8.50 -25.25 24.10
CA THR A 168 -7.68 -26.47 24.19
C THR A 168 -6.34 -26.28 23.53
N GLY A 169 -6.31 -25.69 22.32
CA GLY A 169 -5.06 -25.39 21.61
C GLY A 169 -4.11 -24.49 22.39
N ILE A 170 -4.65 -23.45 23.03
CA ILE A 170 -3.88 -22.54 23.90
C ILE A 170 -3.34 -23.29 25.11
N ILE A 171 -4.16 -24.07 25.82
CA ILE A 171 -3.75 -24.81 26.99
C ILE A 171 -2.68 -25.83 26.65
N VAL A 172 -2.83 -26.54 25.54
CA VAL A 172 -1.84 -27.49 25.03
C VAL A 172 -0.51 -26.79 24.68
N SER A 173 -0.58 -25.64 24.01
CA SER A 173 0.61 -24.82 23.73
C SER A 173 1.31 -24.36 25.01
N LEU A 174 0.55 -23.84 25.98
CA LEU A 174 1.08 -23.38 27.27
C LEU A 174 1.76 -24.52 28.01
N ASN A 175 1.15 -25.69 28.05
CA ASN A 175 1.74 -26.89 28.67
C ASN A 175 3.05 -27.29 27.97
N TYR A 176 3.07 -27.31 26.65
CA TYR A 176 4.27 -27.65 25.90
C TYR A 176 5.41 -26.67 26.15
N ILE A 177 5.11 -25.35 26.07
CA ILE A 177 6.10 -24.30 26.31
C ILE A 177 6.61 -24.34 27.76
N ALA A 178 5.72 -24.53 28.74
CA ALA A 178 6.10 -24.60 30.14
C ALA A 178 7.04 -25.79 30.44
N ASN A 179 6.76 -26.96 29.87
CA ASN A 179 7.60 -28.14 30.00
C ASN A 179 8.96 -28.00 29.30
N ASN A 180 9.00 -27.18 28.22
CA ASN A 180 10.21 -26.92 27.43
C ASN A 180 10.75 -25.49 27.65
N ARG A 181 10.43 -24.83 28.77
CA ARG A 181 10.72 -23.42 29.03
C ARG A 181 12.18 -23.03 28.82
N ILE A 182 13.11 -23.86 29.20
CA ILE A 182 14.55 -23.57 29.04
C ILE A 182 14.92 -23.49 27.55
N TYR A 183 14.38 -24.38 26.74
CA TYR A 183 14.56 -24.35 25.27
C TYR A 183 14.04 -23.06 24.66
N PHE A 184 12.80 -22.70 24.95
CA PHE A 184 12.17 -21.49 24.37
C PHE A 184 12.81 -20.20 24.88
N LEU A 185 13.19 -20.11 26.17
CA LEU A 185 13.92 -18.96 26.71
C LEU A 185 15.30 -18.81 26.07
N ARG A 186 16.01 -19.91 25.85
CA ARG A 186 17.30 -19.91 25.17
C ARG A 186 17.14 -19.44 23.71
N ASN A 187 16.14 -19.93 22.99
CA ASN A 187 15.86 -19.49 21.63
C ASN A 187 15.51 -18.01 21.58
N PHE A 188 14.72 -17.50 22.52
CA PHE A 188 14.42 -16.07 22.61
C PHE A 188 15.68 -15.23 22.82
N TYR A 189 16.57 -15.67 23.71
CA TYR A 189 17.87 -15.04 23.91
C TYR A 189 18.72 -15.09 22.64
N ASP A 190 18.83 -16.25 21.99
CA ASP A 190 19.65 -16.44 20.79
C ASP A 190 19.11 -15.59 19.62
N LYS A 191 17.81 -15.55 19.39
CA LYS A 191 17.18 -14.67 18.37
C LYS A 191 17.48 -13.20 18.66
N SER A 192 17.34 -12.75 19.91
CA SER A 192 17.62 -11.37 20.32
C SER A 192 19.09 -11.00 20.11
N LYS A 193 20.01 -11.90 20.48
CA LYS A 193 21.44 -11.73 20.26
C LYS A 193 21.80 -11.66 18.77
N ARG A 194 21.22 -12.54 17.97
CA ARG A 194 21.43 -12.55 16.51
C ARG A 194 20.92 -11.26 15.87
N SER A 195 19.81 -10.71 16.33
CA SER A 195 19.30 -9.41 15.86
C SER A 195 20.26 -8.26 16.13
N ILE A 196 20.94 -8.26 17.30
CA ILE A 196 21.97 -7.27 17.61
C ILE A 196 23.23 -7.50 16.77
N LEU A 197 23.64 -8.74 16.58
CA LEU A 197 24.82 -9.08 15.79
C LEU A 197 24.63 -8.90 14.28
N LYS A 198 23.38 -8.82 13.84
CA LYS A 198 22.99 -8.77 12.43
C LYS A 198 23.78 -7.73 11.62
N ALA A 199 23.97 -6.52 12.16
CA ALA A 199 24.73 -5.47 11.52
C ALA A 199 26.14 -5.87 11.06
N LYS A 200 26.75 -6.87 11.73
CA LYS A 200 28.10 -7.36 11.46
C LYS A 200 28.15 -8.71 10.75
N THR A 201 27.08 -9.48 10.79
CA THR A 201 27.03 -10.86 10.28
C THR A 201 26.20 -11.02 9.01
N GLU A 202 25.09 -10.29 8.93
CA GLU A 202 24.13 -10.39 7.83
C GLU A 202 24.02 -9.09 7.02
N GLY A 203 24.33 -7.93 7.65
CA GLY A 203 24.06 -6.60 7.11
C GLY A 203 22.55 -6.26 7.05
N PRO A 204 22.20 -5.01 6.69
CA PRO A 204 23.12 -3.87 6.60
C PRO A 204 23.65 -3.44 7.98
N ALA A 205 24.66 -2.56 7.98
CA ALA A 205 25.15 -1.94 9.21
C ALA A 205 24.18 -0.85 9.73
N ALA A 206 23.59 -0.08 8.82
CA ALA A 206 22.63 0.96 9.13
C ALA A 206 21.76 1.35 7.92
N TYR A 207 20.68 2.07 8.20
CA TYR A 207 19.96 2.89 7.22
C TYR A 207 20.17 4.37 7.54
N VAL A 208 20.44 5.19 6.51
CA VAL A 208 20.64 6.63 6.65
C VAL A 208 19.52 7.38 5.93
N PHE A 209 18.93 8.32 6.64
CA PHE A 209 17.92 9.25 6.12
C PHE A 209 18.59 10.63 6.00
N PRO A 210 18.84 11.11 4.77
CA PRO A 210 19.59 12.35 4.55
C PRO A 210 18.84 13.58 5.07
N ALA A 211 19.56 14.51 5.72
CA ALA A 211 18.96 15.75 6.23
C ALA A 211 18.56 16.74 5.12
N ASN A 212 18.98 16.51 3.89
CA ASN A 212 18.60 17.29 2.72
C ASN A 212 17.49 16.63 1.87
N ASP A 213 16.77 15.69 2.42
CA ASP A 213 15.54 15.18 1.79
C ASP A 213 14.53 16.34 1.62
N PRO A 214 13.92 16.52 0.45
CA PRO A 214 12.94 17.59 0.25
C PRO A 214 11.66 17.39 1.06
N ARG A 215 11.36 16.16 1.54
CA ARG A 215 10.16 15.77 2.26
C ARG A 215 10.44 15.47 3.73
N LEU A 216 11.01 16.43 4.45
CA LEU A 216 11.41 16.26 5.86
C LEU A 216 10.24 15.93 6.80
N GLY A 217 9.05 16.45 6.52
CA GLY A 217 7.82 16.12 7.26
C GLY A 217 7.48 14.64 7.15
N THR A 218 7.39 14.13 5.94
CA THR A 218 7.10 12.72 5.65
C THR A 218 8.25 11.79 6.10
N GLN A 219 9.50 12.23 6.00
CA GLN A 219 10.65 11.51 6.56
C GLN A 219 10.50 11.34 8.08
N ALA A 220 10.09 12.40 8.79
CA ALA A 220 9.85 12.32 10.22
C ALA A 220 8.65 11.41 10.56
N GLU A 221 7.62 11.37 9.72
CA GLU A 221 6.51 10.41 9.87
C GLU A 221 6.98 8.96 9.79
N LEU A 222 7.80 8.61 8.79
CA LEU A 222 8.40 7.28 8.69
C LEU A 222 9.27 6.93 9.89
N LEU A 223 10.12 7.86 10.33
CA LEU A 223 10.97 7.65 11.50
C LEU A 223 10.13 7.45 12.78
N ARG A 224 9.00 8.13 12.93
CA ARG A 224 8.05 7.87 14.03
C ARG A 224 7.37 6.51 13.94
N VAL A 225 7.10 5.99 12.73
CA VAL A 225 6.63 4.60 12.59
C VAL A 225 7.68 3.63 13.14
N LEU A 226 8.96 3.82 12.79
CA LEU A 226 10.04 3.01 13.35
C LEU A 226 10.15 3.15 14.88
N GLN A 227 9.96 4.34 15.43
CA GLN A 227 9.95 4.55 16.88
C GLN A 227 8.78 3.81 17.57
N LYS A 228 7.59 3.76 16.96
CA LYS A 228 6.46 2.95 17.46
C LYS A 228 6.80 1.46 17.46
N GLN A 229 7.63 1.00 16.53
CA GLN A 229 8.19 -0.36 16.47
C GLN A 229 9.36 -0.56 17.45
N ALA A 230 9.56 0.38 18.37
CA ALA A 230 10.68 0.39 19.34
C ALA A 230 12.08 0.36 18.70
N VAL A 231 12.20 0.81 17.46
CA VAL A 231 13.49 0.98 16.78
C VAL A 231 14.16 2.27 17.26
N GLU A 232 15.42 2.17 17.63
CA GLU A 232 16.24 3.30 18.06
C GLU A 232 16.75 4.09 16.86
N ILE A 233 16.60 5.42 16.96
CA ILE A 233 17.02 6.36 15.92
C ILE A 233 18.06 7.30 16.49
N SER A 234 19.15 7.50 15.75
CA SER A 234 20.20 8.47 16.10
C SER A 234 20.28 9.57 15.04
N ARG A 235 20.93 10.68 15.40
CA ARG A 235 21.18 11.81 14.51
C ARG A 235 22.66 12.18 14.52
N ALA A 236 23.25 12.33 13.33
CA ALA A 236 24.62 12.76 13.18
C ALA A 236 24.74 14.27 13.42
N PRO A 237 25.60 14.74 14.36
CA PRO A 237 25.79 16.17 14.61
C PRO A 237 26.65 16.86 13.53
N ALA A 238 27.44 16.10 12.79
CA ALA A 238 28.33 16.56 11.72
C ALA A 238 28.11 15.78 10.43
N ALA A 239 28.57 16.33 9.31
CA ALA A 239 28.59 15.61 8.05
C ALA A 239 29.55 14.41 8.12
N PHE A 240 29.20 13.32 7.43
CA PHE A 240 30.00 12.10 7.39
C PHE A 240 29.90 11.43 6.01
N SER A 241 30.81 10.50 5.75
CA SER A 241 30.81 9.75 4.51
C SER A 241 30.89 8.24 4.78
N VAL A 242 30.35 7.46 3.87
CA VAL A 242 30.38 5.99 3.89
C VAL A 242 30.83 5.44 2.55
N THR A 243 31.38 4.24 2.56
CA THR A 243 31.71 3.50 1.35
C THR A 243 30.49 2.75 0.87
N MET A 244 30.06 2.98 -0.36
CA MET A 244 28.99 2.27 -1.03
C MET A 244 29.57 1.23 -1.98
N PRO A 245 29.01 0.00 -2.04
CA PRO A 245 29.43 -0.98 -3.02
C PRO A 245 29.28 -0.45 -4.44
N GLY A 246 30.23 -0.80 -5.31
CA GLY A 246 30.17 -0.41 -6.72
C GLY A 246 29.01 -1.11 -7.43
N ARG A 247 28.21 -0.36 -8.20
CA ARG A 247 27.15 -0.91 -9.05
C ARG A 247 27.67 -1.16 -10.46
N ARG A 248 27.37 -2.33 -11.04
CA ARG A 248 27.68 -2.61 -12.44
C ARG A 248 26.88 -1.67 -13.34
N PRO A 249 27.50 -1.05 -14.38
CA PRO A 249 26.76 -0.29 -15.38
C PRO A 249 25.76 -1.20 -16.11
N ALA A 250 24.62 -0.63 -16.50
CA ALA A 250 23.66 -1.30 -17.36
C ALA A 250 24.32 -1.76 -18.66
N GLY A 251 24.30 -3.05 -18.97
CA GLY A 251 24.86 -3.62 -20.20
C GLY A 251 26.12 -4.46 -20.07
N ALA A 252 26.78 -4.49 -18.90
CA ALA A 252 28.03 -5.24 -18.74
C ALA A 252 27.87 -6.74 -18.43
N GLY A 253 26.71 -7.33 -18.61
CA GLY A 253 26.45 -8.73 -18.25
C GLY A 253 25.52 -9.54 -19.17
N ALA A 254 25.05 -8.99 -20.28
CA ALA A 254 24.13 -9.67 -21.17
C ALA A 254 24.80 -10.51 -22.29
N GLY A 255 25.90 -11.14 -22.01
CA GLY A 255 26.59 -12.04 -22.91
C GLY A 255 26.45 -13.52 -22.50
N ARG A 256 25.22 -14.01 -22.26
CA ARG A 256 24.94 -15.46 -22.27
C ARG A 256 24.16 -15.78 -23.52
N GLY A 257 24.90 -16.42 -24.46
CA GLY A 257 24.43 -16.80 -25.76
C GLY A 257 23.08 -17.49 -25.78
N GLY A 258 22.22 -16.97 -26.64
CA GLY A 258 21.02 -17.66 -27.05
C GLY A 258 21.39 -19.01 -27.68
N ARG A 259 21.03 -20.10 -27.02
CA ARG A 259 20.89 -21.40 -27.70
C ARG A 259 19.51 -21.42 -28.35
N GLY A 260 19.55 -21.06 -29.62
CA GLY A 260 18.41 -21.31 -30.47
C GLY A 260 18.15 -22.81 -30.54
N GLY A 261 16.92 -23.23 -30.24
CA GLY A 261 16.45 -24.57 -30.48
C GLY A 261 16.33 -24.81 -31.99
N GLY A 262 17.17 -25.67 -32.54
CA GLY A 262 17.04 -26.27 -33.85
C GLY A 262 17.38 -27.76 -33.73
N GLY A 263 16.38 -28.62 -33.87
CA GLY A 263 16.59 -30.05 -33.88
C GLY A 263 17.41 -30.48 -35.12
N GLY A 264 18.43 -31.26 -34.89
CA GLY A 264 19.19 -31.88 -35.93
C GLY A 264 20.27 -32.79 -35.33
N ASN A 265 20.11 -34.08 -35.48
CA ASN A 265 21.11 -35.09 -35.18
C ASN A 265 22.40 -34.84 -35.94
N ALA A 266 23.51 -34.72 -35.26
CA ALA A 266 24.82 -34.97 -35.82
C ALA A 266 25.80 -35.42 -34.72
N PRO A 267 26.81 -36.24 -35.02
CA PRO A 267 27.51 -37.03 -34.04
C PRO A 267 28.65 -36.27 -33.33
N ALA A 268 29.02 -36.82 -32.17
CA ALA A 268 30.03 -36.33 -31.27
C ALA A 268 31.41 -36.18 -31.92
N GLY A 269 31.97 -34.99 -31.87
CA GLY A 269 33.37 -34.69 -32.07
C GLY A 269 33.87 -33.80 -30.91
N ASN A 270 34.76 -34.35 -30.10
CA ASN A 270 35.41 -33.63 -29.01
C ASN A 270 36.36 -32.55 -29.58
N ALA A 271 36.07 -31.28 -29.26
CA ALA A 271 37.06 -30.23 -29.28
C ALA A 271 37.25 -29.71 -27.83
N PRO A 272 38.49 -29.39 -27.40
CA PRO A 272 38.74 -28.91 -26.05
C PRO A 272 38.07 -27.53 -25.87
N GLY A 273 37.09 -27.46 -24.92
CA GLY A 273 36.40 -26.23 -24.61
C GLY A 273 37.31 -25.25 -23.94
N GLU A 274 37.34 -24.00 -24.44
CA GLU A 274 37.82 -22.84 -23.68
C GLU A 274 37.05 -22.77 -22.35
N ALA A 275 37.78 -22.60 -21.24
CA ALA A 275 37.20 -22.38 -19.93
C ALA A 275 36.29 -21.14 -19.97
N PRO A 276 35.15 -21.11 -19.30
CA PRO A 276 34.29 -19.94 -19.25
C PRO A 276 35.10 -18.75 -18.77
N ALA A 277 35.08 -17.63 -19.51
CA ALA A 277 35.75 -16.40 -19.11
C ALA A 277 35.35 -16.03 -17.69
N ALA A 278 36.35 -15.73 -16.85
CA ALA A 278 36.08 -15.29 -15.47
C ALA A 278 35.10 -14.11 -15.47
N PRO A 279 34.14 -14.06 -14.54
CA PRO A 279 33.25 -12.92 -14.46
C PRO A 279 34.04 -11.62 -14.29
N PRO A 280 33.61 -10.52 -14.93
CA PRO A 280 34.31 -9.26 -14.83
C PRO A 280 34.40 -8.82 -13.35
N PRO A 281 35.50 -8.17 -12.94
CA PRO A 281 35.68 -7.74 -11.54
C PRO A 281 34.50 -6.81 -11.13
N PRO A 282 34.12 -6.83 -9.84
CA PRO A 282 33.08 -5.94 -9.34
C PRO A 282 33.48 -4.48 -9.57
N PRO A 283 32.52 -3.57 -9.84
CA PRO A 283 32.86 -2.14 -10.00
C PRO A 283 33.47 -1.57 -8.72
N ALA A 284 34.32 -0.54 -8.88
CA ALA A 284 34.97 0.11 -7.75
C ALA A 284 33.90 0.68 -6.77
N PRO A 285 34.16 0.59 -5.46
CA PRO A 285 33.34 1.25 -4.47
C PRO A 285 33.30 2.76 -4.68
N THR A 286 32.19 3.39 -4.31
CA THR A 286 32.02 4.85 -4.34
C THR A 286 31.86 5.40 -2.93
N THR A 287 32.21 6.65 -2.70
CA THR A 287 31.97 7.34 -1.44
C THR A 287 30.66 8.12 -1.56
N ARG A 288 29.81 8.00 -0.56
CA ARG A 288 28.58 8.82 -0.41
C ARG A 288 28.69 9.68 0.82
N GLU A 289 28.46 10.98 0.65
CA GLU A 289 28.44 11.96 1.73
C GLU A 289 27.01 12.21 2.22
N PHE A 290 26.88 12.44 3.53
CA PHE A 290 25.62 12.79 4.18
C PHE A 290 25.81 14.09 4.99
N PRO A 291 24.88 15.04 4.89
CA PRO A 291 24.98 16.30 5.63
C PRO A 291 24.77 16.08 7.14
N ALA A 292 25.27 17.03 7.93
CA ALA A 292 24.96 17.12 9.35
C ALA A 292 23.44 17.14 9.57
N GLY A 293 22.96 16.47 10.61
CA GLY A 293 21.54 16.35 10.90
C GLY A 293 20.86 15.12 10.27
N SER A 294 21.56 14.36 9.42
CA SER A 294 21.03 13.09 8.88
C SER A 294 20.72 12.10 10.01
N TYR A 295 19.61 11.37 9.86
CA TYR A 295 19.23 10.33 10.83
C TYR A 295 19.85 8.99 10.45
N ILE A 296 20.20 8.21 11.46
CA ILE A 296 20.85 6.90 11.33
C ILE A 296 20.05 5.89 12.15
N VAL A 297 19.56 4.86 11.49
CA VAL A 297 18.99 3.67 12.11
C VAL A 297 20.05 2.59 12.11
N ARG A 298 20.73 2.42 13.26
CA ARG A 298 21.76 1.38 13.43
C ARG A 298 21.08 0.01 13.43
N MET A 299 21.72 -0.98 12.83
CA MET A 299 21.19 -2.34 12.78
C MET A 299 21.75 -3.25 13.87
N ASP A 300 22.67 -2.77 14.72
CA ASP A 300 23.16 -3.46 15.91
C ASP A 300 22.28 -3.19 17.16
N GLN A 301 20.98 -3.31 16.97
CA GLN A 301 19.96 -3.06 17.99
C GLN A 301 18.94 -4.23 18.08
N PRO A 302 18.21 -4.36 19.21
CA PRO A 302 17.34 -5.53 19.45
C PRO A 302 16.29 -5.78 18.39
N TYR A 303 15.70 -4.72 17.81
CA TYR A 303 14.60 -4.83 16.85
C TYR A 303 15.02 -4.44 15.41
N SER A 304 16.27 -4.79 15.07
CA SER A 304 16.81 -4.58 13.71
C SER A 304 16.00 -5.32 12.62
N ARG A 305 15.38 -6.45 12.96
CA ARG A 305 14.63 -7.26 11.99
C ARG A 305 13.37 -6.54 11.49
N ILE A 306 12.62 -5.88 12.37
CA ILE A 306 11.47 -5.07 11.90
C ILE A 306 11.93 -3.85 11.12
N ALA A 307 13.02 -3.18 11.53
CA ALA A 307 13.58 -2.07 10.79
C ALA A 307 13.96 -2.49 9.35
N ASP A 308 14.63 -3.62 9.22
CA ASP A 308 15.04 -4.19 7.92
C ASP A 308 13.81 -4.59 7.09
N ALA A 309 12.84 -5.28 7.70
CA ALA A 309 11.61 -5.69 7.02
C ALA A 309 10.81 -4.52 6.43
N LEU A 310 10.81 -3.35 7.09
CA LEU A 310 10.09 -2.17 6.63
C LEU A 310 10.89 -1.31 5.63
N LEU A 311 12.22 -1.32 5.74
CA LEU A 311 13.08 -0.40 4.99
C LEU A 311 13.72 -1.02 3.74
N ASP A 312 13.89 -2.34 3.71
CA ASP A 312 14.49 -3.04 2.56
C ASP A 312 13.45 -3.32 1.46
N TYR A 313 13.94 -3.71 0.28
CA TYR A 313 13.11 -4.07 -0.86
C TYR A 313 12.67 -5.53 -0.78
N GLN A 314 11.42 -5.80 -1.12
CA GLN A 314 10.86 -7.14 -1.20
C GLN A 314 10.70 -7.55 -2.65
N TYR A 315 11.01 -8.82 -2.95
CA TYR A 315 10.82 -9.40 -4.28
C TYR A 315 10.23 -10.79 -4.15
N TRP A 316 9.02 -10.95 -4.67
CA TRP A 316 8.39 -12.25 -4.82
C TRP A 316 8.75 -12.84 -6.19
N ALA A 317 9.32 -14.05 -6.22
CA ALA A 317 9.74 -14.68 -7.46
C ALA A 317 8.54 -15.03 -8.35
N PRO A 318 8.50 -14.62 -9.62
CA PRO A 318 7.38 -14.93 -10.52
C PRO A 318 7.16 -16.42 -10.75
N ASN A 319 8.21 -17.24 -10.60
CA ASN A 319 8.16 -18.69 -10.76
C ASN A 319 7.94 -19.46 -9.44
N ASP A 320 7.58 -18.75 -8.35
CA ASP A 320 7.21 -19.40 -7.11
C ASP A 320 6.02 -20.35 -7.33
N PRO A 321 6.03 -21.57 -6.73
CA PRO A 321 4.93 -22.50 -6.82
C PRO A 321 3.58 -21.95 -6.32
N GLN A 322 3.61 -21.01 -5.37
CA GLN A 322 2.43 -20.27 -4.95
C GLN A 322 2.13 -19.16 -5.97
N THR A 323 1.34 -19.48 -6.96
CA THR A 323 1.01 -18.57 -8.07
C THR A 323 0.17 -17.37 -7.66
N ARG A 324 -0.53 -17.44 -6.52
CA ARG A 324 -1.34 -16.36 -5.96
C ARG A 324 -0.94 -16.10 -4.51
N PRO A 325 -0.08 -15.11 -4.27
CA PRO A 325 0.19 -14.61 -2.91
C PRO A 325 -1.10 -14.24 -2.18
N TYR A 326 -1.07 -14.38 -0.86
CA TYR A 326 -2.27 -14.14 -0.04
C TYR A 326 -2.60 -12.66 0.12
N ASP A 327 -1.57 -11.81 0.28
CA ASP A 327 -1.69 -10.38 0.55
C ASP A 327 -0.53 -9.62 -0.11
N ASP A 328 -0.07 -8.52 0.49
CA ASP A 328 1.00 -7.70 -0.05
C ASP A 328 2.28 -8.49 -0.31
N THR A 329 2.84 -8.31 -1.48
CA THR A 329 4.13 -8.90 -1.87
C THR A 329 5.28 -7.91 -1.73
N GLY A 330 4.99 -6.61 -1.70
CA GLY A 330 5.98 -5.56 -1.50
C GLY A 330 5.41 -4.31 -0.86
N TRP A 331 6.09 -3.83 0.17
CA TRP A 331 5.64 -2.69 0.99
C TRP A 331 6.71 -1.63 1.22
N THR A 332 7.96 -1.82 0.90
CA THR A 332 9.13 -0.91 1.08
C THR A 332 8.78 0.52 1.50
N PHE A 333 8.77 0.81 2.81
CA PHE A 333 8.24 2.06 3.36
C PHE A 333 8.90 3.33 2.82
N PRO A 334 10.25 3.41 2.62
CA PRO A 334 10.85 4.61 2.04
C PRO A 334 10.25 4.96 0.68
N GLU A 335 9.99 3.96 -0.15
CA GLU A 335 9.38 4.16 -1.47
C GLU A 335 7.89 4.52 -1.37
N GLY A 336 7.13 3.84 -0.51
CA GLY A 336 5.71 4.16 -0.26
C GLY A 336 5.50 5.52 0.38
N PHE A 337 6.45 6.00 1.20
CA PHE A 337 6.45 7.35 1.78
C PHE A 337 7.04 8.39 0.81
N GLY A 338 7.74 7.97 -0.22
CA GLY A 338 8.43 8.84 -1.18
C GLY A 338 9.59 9.61 -0.54
N VAL A 339 10.32 9.02 0.38
CA VAL A 339 11.48 9.61 1.07
C VAL A 339 12.75 8.80 0.82
N GLN A 340 13.90 9.43 0.99
CA GLN A 340 15.17 8.74 0.83
C GLN A 340 15.54 7.97 2.10
N ALA A 341 15.85 6.69 1.92
CA ALA A 341 16.55 5.87 2.90
C ALA A 341 17.69 5.14 2.20
N VAL A 342 18.89 5.24 2.76
CA VAL A 342 20.09 4.66 2.15
C VAL A 342 20.53 3.49 3.00
N ARG A 343 20.52 2.32 2.42
CA ARG A 343 21.02 1.09 3.02
C ARG A 343 22.55 1.09 2.97
N VAL A 344 23.20 1.01 4.12
CA VAL A 344 24.65 1.10 4.27
C VAL A 344 25.19 -0.20 4.84
N VAL A 345 26.10 -0.84 4.11
CA VAL A 345 26.79 -2.07 4.53
C VAL A 345 28.14 -1.82 5.17
N ASP A 346 28.73 -0.66 4.91
CA ASP A 346 30.00 -0.27 5.51
C ASP A 346 29.85 -0.15 7.02
N GLN A 347 30.46 -1.10 7.75
CA GLN A 347 30.37 -1.18 9.21
C GLN A 347 31.00 0.04 9.91
N LYS A 348 31.83 0.83 9.22
CA LYS A 348 32.40 2.08 9.77
C LYS A 348 31.32 3.10 10.17
N ILE A 349 30.12 3.00 9.59
CA ILE A 349 28.99 3.84 10.02
C ILE A 349 28.65 3.68 11.49
N LEU A 350 28.92 2.52 12.09
CA LEU A 350 28.65 2.27 13.49
C LEU A 350 29.56 3.07 14.43
N ASP A 351 30.69 3.57 13.91
CA ASP A 351 31.67 4.36 14.63
C ASP A 351 31.47 5.89 14.41
N VAL A 352 30.55 6.28 13.54
CA VAL A 352 30.22 7.69 13.29
C VAL A 352 29.63 8.31 14.57
N PRO A 353 30.11 9.49 15.01
CA PRO A 353 29.48 10.19 16.12
C PRO A 353 28.01 10.48 15.85
N MET A 354 27.14 10.09 16.79
CA MET A 354 25.70 10.30 16.67
C MET A 354 25.02 10.37 18.03
N ASP A 355 23.98 11.15 18.11
CA ASP A 355 23.16 11.30 19.32
C ASP A 355 21.85 10.52 19.16
N ARG A 356 21.54 9.65 20.15
CA ARG A 356 20.25 8.95 20.18
C ARG A 356 19.11 9.93 20.44
N ILE A 357 18.07 9.88 19.63
CA ILE A 357 16.84 10.68 19.80
C ILE A 357 16.03 10.09 20.95
N LYS A 358 15.72 10.93 21.96
CA LYS A 358 14.97 10.52 23.16
C LYS A 358 13.45 10.75 23.10
N GLY A 359 12.98 11.53 22.16
CA GLY A 359 11.55 11.81 21.94
C GLY A 359 11.17 11.56 20.48
N ASP A 360 9.97 11.96 20.10
CA ASP A 360 9.54 11.84 18.73
C ASP A 360 10.44 12.62 17.79
N VAL A 361 10.74 12.03 16.64
CA VAL A 361 11.46 12.71 15.58
C VAL A 361 10.61 13.89 15.08
N LYS A 362 11.23 15.06 15.04
CA LYS A 362 10.60 16.30 14.56
C LYS A 362 11.45 16.90 13.45
N PRO A 363 10.85 17.30 12.33
CA PRO A 363 11.57 18.05 11.30
C PRO A 363 11.91 19.46 11.76
N VAL A 364 12.84 20.10 11.07
CA VAL A 364 13.09 21.54 11.25
C VAL A 364 11.87 22.30 10.75
N SER A 365 11.22 23.07 11.61
CA SER A 365 9.91 23.69 11.37
C SER A 365 9.87 25.14 11.89
N GLY A 366 8.74 25.80 11.67
CA GLY A 366 8.51 27.19 12.08
C GLY A 366 8.81 28.20 10.97
N VAL A 367 8.82 29.50 11.33
CA VAL A 367 9.02 30.61 10.39
C VAL A 367 10.47 31.04 10.31
N SER A 368 10.97 31.17 9.10
CA SER A 368 12.31 31.72 8.80
C SER A 368 12.17 33.12 8.21
N GLY A 369 12.91 34.09 8.76
CA GLY A 369 12.82 35.51 8.37
C GLY A 369 11.72 36.28 9.10
N THR A 370 11.51 37.53 8.74
CA THR A 370 10.52 38.42 9.35
C THR A 370 9.72 39.11 8.26
N GLY A 371 8.41 39.10 8.36
CA GLY A 371 7.55 39.70 7.33
C GLY A 371 6.06 39.55 7.65
N SER A 372 5.22 39.87 6.67
CA SER A 372 3.75 39.73 6.72
C SER A 372 3.20 38.86 5.59
N LEU A 373 4.10 38.37 4.73
CA LEU A 373 3.81 37.49 3.63
C LEU A 373 4.76 36.29 3.72
N TYR A 374 4.23 35.10 3.61
CA TYR A 374 5.01 33.87 3.83
C TYR A 374 4.78 32.85 2.73
N ALA A 375 5.81 32.06 2.41
CA ALA A 375 5.69 30.90 1.55
C ALA A 375 5.96 29.61 2.35
N ILE A 376 5.13 28.60 2.14
CA ILE A 376 5.36 27.24 2.63
C ILE A 376 5.49 26.35 1.39
N ASN A 377 6.72 25.81 1.20
CA ASN A 377 7.01 25.05 0.00
C ASN A 377 6.18 23.78 -0.07
N HIS A 378 5.68 23.44 -1.26
CA HIS A 378 4.89 22.25 -1.47
C HIS A 378 5.80 21.07 -1.87
N ASN A 379 6.03 20.18 -0.93
CA ASN A 379 6.77 18.93 -1.12
C ASN A 379 5.88 17.71 -0.91
N ALA A 380 4.55 17.84 -1.07
CA ALA A 380 3.53 16.83 -0.78
C ALA A 380 3.58 16.33 0.68
N ASP A 381 3.95 17.18 1.64
CA ASP A 381 3.80 16.88 3.06
C ASP A 381 2.33 16.91 3.46
N ASN A 382 1.83 15.81 4.02
CA ASN A 382 0.41 15.66 4.37
C ASN A 382 -0.07 16.71 5.40
N ALA A 383 0.83 17.26 6.18
CA ALA A 383 0.54 18.35 7.12
C ALA A 383 0.02 19.65 6.46
N LEU A 384 0.22 19.84 5.14
CA LEU A 384 -0.30 21.03 4.43
C LEU A 384 -1.83 21.07 4.42
N ILE A 385 -2.50 19.92 4.30
CA ILE A 385 -3.96 19.91 4.37
C ILE A 385 -4.43 20.26 5.78
N THR A 386 -3.76 19.74 6.81
CA THR A 386 -4.04 20.07 8.21
C THR A 386 -3.88 21.58 8.45
N LEU A 387 -2.82 22.18 7.90
CA LEU A 387 -2.60 23.62 8.00
C LEU A 387 -3.76 24.42 7.41
N ARG A 388 -4.28 24.01 6.23
CA ARG A 388 -5.41 24.71 5.61
C ARG A 388 -6.66 24.69 6.48
N TYR A 389 -7.02 23.54 7.03
CA TYR A 389 -8.19 23.43 7.92
C TYR A 389 -7.97 24.09 9.28
N LYS A 390 -6.73 24.15 9.77
CA LYS A 390 -6.38 24.87 11.01
C LYS A 390 -6.41 26.39 10.85
N LEU A 391 -5.99 26.90 9.69
CA LEU A 391 -5.91 28.32 9.39
C LEU A 391 -7.05 28.78 8.45
N GLN A 392 -8.31 28.48 8.80
CA GLN A 392 -9.47 28.76 7.94
C GLN A 392 -9.63 30.22 7.55
N ASN A 393 -9.26 31.15 8.43
CA ASN A 393 -9.41 32.60 8.22
C ASN A 393 -8.20 33.26 7.54
N ALA A 394 -7.10 32.54 7.32
CA ALA A 394 -5.94 33.07 6.62
C ALA A 394 -6.20 33.07 5.11
N ASP A 395 -5.72 34.13 4.42
CA ASP A 395 -5.68 34.16 2.96
C ASP A 395 -4.50 33.34 2.49
N ILE A 396 -4.81 32.15 1.96
CA ILE A 396 -3.83 31.22 1.42
C ILE A 396 -4.06 31.10 -0.08
N GLN A 397 -3.04 31.46 -0.85
CA GLN A 397 -2.99 31.30 -2.29
C GLN A 397 -2.07 30.13 -2.66
N VAL A 398 -2.39 29.41 -3.68
CA VAL A 398 -1.60 28.31 -4.24
C VAL A 398 -0.86 28.79 -5.47
N ALA A 399 0.44 28.61 -5.53
CA ALA A 399 1.26 28.96 -6.68
C ALA A 399 1.03 27.99 -7.85
N GLU A 400 0.58 28.47 -9.00
CA GLU A 400 0.39 27.65 -10.21
C GLU A 400 1.70 27.42 -10.99
N GLU A 401 2.75 28.16 -10.62
CA GLU A 401 4.07 28.13 -11.26
C GLU A 401 5.16 28.09 -10.17
N PRO A 402 6.30 27.44 -10.42
CA PRO A 402 7.43 27.53 -9.51
C PRO A 402 8.02 28.95 -9.52
N PHE A 403 8.55 29.40 -8.39
CA PHE A 403 9.18 30.70 -8.24
C PHE A 403 10.39 30.65 -7.31
N ALA A 404 11.10 31.77 -7.19
CA ALA A 404 12.22 31.92 -6.27
C ALA A 404 12.12 33.24 -5.51
N ASP A 405 12.58 33.24 -4.26
CA ASP A 405 12.83 34.44 -3.47
C ASP A 405 14.26 34.35 -2.91
N GLY A 406 15.16 35.17 -3.42
CA GLY A 406 16.59 35.03 -3.21
C GLY A 406 17.11 33.65 -3.71
N GLU A 407 17.79 32.94 -2.84
CA GLU A 407 18.31 31.59 -3.15
C GLU A 407 17.28 30.48 -2.93
N THR A 408 16.16 30.79 -2.27
CA THR A 408 15.12 29.79 -1.98
C THR A 408 14.23 29.56 -3.18
N ARG A 409 14.10 28.30 -3.60
CA ARG A 409 13.21 27.88 -4.69
C ARG A 409 11.95 27.27 -4.12
N PHE A 410 10.83 27.63 -4.71
CA PHE A 410 9.49 27.17 -4.35
C PHE A 410 8.85 26.42 -5.50
N ASN A 411 8.28 25.29 -5.20
CA ASN A 411 7.60 24.42 -6.14
C ASN A 411 6.22 24.96 -6.54
N ARG A 412 5.69 24.45 -7.63
CA ARG A 412 4.27 24.55 -7.96
C ARG A 412 3.44 23.98 -6.81
N GLY A 413 2.34 24.61 -6.46
CA GLY A 413 1.53 24.25 -5.30
C GLY A 413 1.92 24.93 -3.99
N THR A 414 3.05 25.64 -3.92
CA THR A 414 3.48 26.39 -2.74
C THR A 414 2.39 27.28 -2.19
N PHE A 415 2.13 27.21 -0.88
CA PHE A 415 1.19 28.10 -0.20
C PHE A 415 1.83 29.46 0.03
N ILE A 416 1.17 30.50 -0.48
CA ILE A 416 1.48 31.90 -0.20
C ILE A 416 0.47 32.40 0.80
N VAL A 417 0.93 32.65 2.04
CA VAL A 417 0.08 32.90 3.22
C VAL A 417 0.20 34.37 3.63
N LYS A 418 -0.94 35.03 3.80
CA LYS A 418 -1.05 36.39 4.32
C LYS A 418 -2.26 36.54 5.27
N GLY A 419 -2.35 37.67 5.98
CA GLY A 419 -3.47 37.92 6.89
C GLY A 419 -3.40 37.12 8.20
N ILE A 420 -2.21 36.68 8.58
CA ILE A 420 -1.93 35.97 9.83
C ILE A 420 -0.71 36.58 10.51
N SER A 421 -0.68 36.61 11.85
CA SER A 421 0.51 37.06 12.60
C SER A 421 1.66 36.05 12.43
N GLN A 422 2.91 36.56 12.44
CA GLN A 422 4.08 35.69 12.40
C GLN A 422 4.09 34.68 13.53
N GLY A 423 3.68 35.08 14.74
CA GLY A 423 3.66 34.18 15.89
C GLY A 423 2.64 33.03 15.75
N ASP A 424 1.46 33.33 15.21
CA ASP A 424 0.43 32.28 14.99
C ASP A 424 0.84 31.32 13.88
N LEU A 425 1.48 31.83 12.80
CA LEU A 425 2.00 30.98 11.74
C LEU A 425 3.18 30.12 12.23
N ASP A 426 4.10 30.70 13.01
CA ASP A 426 5.23 29.98 13.58
C ASP A 426 4.77 28.85 14.50
N LYS A 427 3.79 29.12 15.34
CA LYS A 427 3.16 28.10 16.19
C LYS A 427 2.52 26.99 15.35
N ALA A 428 1.70 27.35 14.36
CA ALA A 428 0.99 26.36 13.52
C ALA A 428 1.98 25.53 12.70
N ALA A 429 2.96 26.16 12.06
CA ALA A 429 3.98 25.49 11.27
C ALA A 429 4.89 24.60 12.17
N GLY A 430 5.26 25.10 13.36
CA GLY A 430 6.06 24.37 14.34
C GLY A 430 5.36 23.09 14.82
N GLU A 431 4.07 23.17 15.15
CA GLU A 431 3.27 22.01 15.57
C GLU A 431 3.14 20.96 14.48
N LEU A 432 3.03 21.40 13.21
CA LEU A 432 2.82 20.53 12.05
C LEU A 432 4.11 20.05 11.39
N GLY A 433 5.27 20.49 11.84
CA GLY A 433 6.54 20.15 11.24
C GLY A 433 6.79 20.80 9.87
N LEU A 434 6.12 21.92 9.58
CA LEU A 434 6.25 22.66 8.32
C LEU A 434 7.21 23.85 8.48
N LYS A 435 7.89 24.21 7.39
CA LYS A 435 8.76 25.36 7.33
C LYS A 435 8.17 26.46 6.46
N ALA A 436 7.95 27.63 7.04
CA ALA A 436 7.50 28.82 6.35
C ALA A 436 8.65 29.83 6.19
N TYR A 437 8.67 30.53 5.08
CA TYR A 437 9.69 31.54 4.75
C TYR A 437 9.01 32.89 4.55
N ALA A 438 9.49 33.91 5.23
CA ALA A 438 9.04 35.28 4.97
C ALA A 438 9.51 35.70 3.58
N LEU A 439 8.61 36.18 2.74
CA LEU A 439 8.90 36.69 1.39
C LEU A 439 9.12 38.21 1.43
N ALA A 440 10.07 38.67 0.62
CA ALA A 440 10.35 40.11 0.44
C ALA A 440 9.22 40.82 -0.29
N ALA A 441 8.54 40.15 -1.24
CA ALA A 441 7.41 40.67 -2.01
C ALA A 441 6.51 39.53 -2.50
N ALA A 442 5.30 39.84 -2.91
CA ALA A 442 4.43 38.86 -3.55
C ALA A 442 5.05 38.40 -4.88
N PRO A 443 5.17 37.11 -5.13
CA PRO A 443 5.71 36.62 -6.40
C PRO A 443 4.78 36.99 -7.57
N SER A 444 5.38 37.38 -8.70
CA SER A 444 4.65 37.71 -9.91
C SER A 444 4.34 36.48 -10.76
N ILE A 445 3.45 35.62 -10.25
CA ILE A 445 3.03 34.35 -10.85
C ILE A 445 1.51 34.20 -10.77
N LYS A 446 0.96 33.26 -11.51
CA LYS A 446 -0.46 32.90 -11.37
C LYS A 446 -0.66 32.16 -10.04
N THR A 447 -1.77 32.48 -9.40
CA THR A 447 -2.20 31.85 -8.15
C THR A 447 -3.72 31.68 -8.14
N HIS A 448 -4.19 30.72 -7.36
CA HIS A 448 -5.60 30.57 -6.99
C HIS A 448 -5.73 30.34 -5.48
N ALA A 449 -6.94 30.53 -4.94
CA ALA A 449 -7.17 30.41 -3.52
C ALA A 449 -7.22 28.95 -3.07
N ALA A 450 -6.50 28.58 -2.01
CA ALA A 450 -6.70 27.32 -1.31
C ALA A 450 -7.88 27.47 -0.34
N ARG A 451 -9.00 26.84 -0.62
CA ARG A 451 -10.19 26.86 0.24
C ARG A 451 -10.30 25.57 1.03
N ALA A 452 -10.85 25.64 2.25
CA ALA A 452 -11.23 24.46 3.02
C ALA A 452 -12.51 23.88 2.44
N ALA A 453 -12.43 22.82 1.66
CA ALA A 453 -13.56 22.16 1.05
C ALA A 453 -14.48 21.51 2.09
N ARG A 454 -15.77 21.49 1.83
CA ARG A 454 -16.74 20.67 2.58
C ARG A 454 -16.72 19.27 1.97
N VAL A 455 -16.24 18.30 2.74
CA VAL A 455 -15.98 16.95 2.26
C VAL A 455 -17.02 15.96 2.78
N ALA A 456 -17.47 15.04 1.93
CA ALA A 456 -18.19 13.85 2.33
C ALA A 456 -17.44 12.59 1.89
N ILE A 457 -17.43 11.57 2.73
CA ILE A 457 -17.02 10.21 2.38
C ILE A 457 -18.29 9.39 2.24
N LEU A 458 -18.54 8.93 1.01
CA LEU A 458 -19.62 8.00 0.69
C LEU A 458 -19.16 6.58 1.00
N HIS A 459 -19.89 5.91 1.86
CA HIS A 459 -19.66 4.51 2.21
C HIS A 459 -20.85 3.65 1.86
N GLN A 460 -20.65 2.34 1.78
CA GLN A 460 -21.72 1.36 1.78
C GLN A 460 -21.64 0.55 3.07
N TRP A 461 -22.73 -0.15 3.44
CA TRP A 461 -22.82 -0.88 4.70
C TRP A 461 -22.09 -2.24 4.69
N ALA A 462 -21.48 -2.60 3.56
CA ALA A 462 -20.64 -3.77 3.38
C ALA A 462 -19.31 -3.36 2.74
N ASN A 463 -18.29 -4.21 2.86
CA ASN A 463 -16.96 -3.98 2.25
C ASN A 463 -16.28 -2.67 2.67
N THR A 464 -16.39 -2.31 3.96
CA THR A 464 -15.85 -1.06 4.50
C THR A 464 -14.39 -1.19 4.98
N GLN A 465 -13.81 -2.37 4.92
CA GLN A 465 -12.49 -2.67 5.47
C GLN A 465 -11.38 -1.80 4.85
N THR A 466 -11.36 -1.67 3.53
CA THR A 466 -10.36 -0.84 2.85
C THR A 466 -10.69 0.64 2.93
N GLU A 467 -11.96 1.01 2.90
CA GLU A 467 -12.44 2.38 3.04
C GLU A 467 -12.12 2.97 4.43
N GLY A 468 -12.12 2.15 5.47
CA GLY A 468 -11.78 2.55 6.83
C GLY A 468 -10.38 3.20 6.95
N TRP A 469 -9.43 2.85 6.10
CA TRP A 469 -8.11 3.49 6.03
C TRP A 469 -8.17 4.93 5.53
N TRP A 470 -9.10 5.24 4.64
CA TRP A 470 -9.34 6.61 4.19
C TRP A 470 -9.90 7.46 5.31
N ARG A 471 -10.89 6.94 6.04
CA ARG A 471 -11.43 7.62 7.23
C ARG A 471 -10.34 7.92 8.25
N GLN A 472 -9.52 6.91 8.56
CA GLN A 472 -8.40 7.03 9.49
C GLN A 472 -7.40 8.11 9.04
N ALA A 473 -7.07 8.17 7.75
CA ALA A 473 -6.18 9.19 7.21
C ALA A 473 -6.76 10.60 7.38
N PHE A 474 -8.05 10.78 7.09
CA PHE A 474 -8.73 12.07 7.24
C PHE A 474 -8.77 12.54 8.70
N ASP A 475 -9.04 11.63 9.63
CA ASP A 475 -9.00 11.94 11.06
C ASP A 475 -7.58 12.28 11.55
N VAL A 476 -6.57 11.54 11.12
CA VAL A 476 -5.16 11.78 11.49
C VAL A 476 -4.70 13.16 11.01
N TYR A 477 -5.06 13.54 9.79
CA TYR A 477 -4.69 14.84 9.23
C TYR A 477 -5.70 15.96 9.52
N GLY A 478 -6.74 15.68 10.31
CA GLY A 478 -7.71 16.68 10.76
C GLY A 478 -8.54 17.30 9.63
N VAL A 479 -8.86 16.50 8.61
CA VAL A 479 -9.76 16.90 7.53
C VAL A 479 -11.20 16.57 7.92
N PRO A 480 -12.05 17.57 8.21
CA PRO A 480 -13.45 17.31 8.55
C PRO A 480 -14.21 16.70 7.38
N PHE A 481 -15.04 15.71 7.67
CA PHE A 481 -15.90 15.10 6.66
C PHE A 481 -17.22 14.63 7.25
N ASP A 482 -18.27 14.63 6.42
CA ASP A 482 -19.51 13.92 6.72
C ASP A 482 -19.41 12.51 6.17
N TYR A 483 -19.83 11.52 6.97
CA TYR A 483 -19.82 10.12 6.57
C TYR A 483 -21.23 9.75 6.11
N ILE A 484 -21.43 9.64 4.79
CA ILE A 484 -22.75 9.51 4.17
C ILE A 484 -22.92 8.15 3.49
N ASP A 485 -24.15 7.64 3.50
CA ASP A 485 -24.54 6.37 2.91
C ASP A 485 -25.31 6.53 1.59
N PRO A 486 -25.57 5.44 0.83
CA PRO A 486 -26.34 5.48 -0.40
C PRO A 486 -27.74 6.07 -0.22
N LYS A 487 -28.40 5.84 0.93
CA LYS A 487 -29.70 6.42 1.22
C LYS A 487 -29.63 7.94 1.35
N THR A 488 -28.62 8.46 2.00
CA THR A 488 -28.38 9.91 2.11
C THR A 488 -28.20 10.55 0.72
N VAL A 489 -27.49 9.89 -0.18
CA VAL A 489 -27.31 10.34 -1.57
C VAL A 489 -28.62 10.31 -2.34
N HIS A 490 -29.44 9.27 -2.15
CA HIS A 490 -30.78 9.16 -2.72
C HIS A 490 -31.68 10.31 -2.27
N ASP A 491 -31.73 10.57 -0.97
CA ASP A 491 -32.66 11.53 -0.36
C ASP A 491 -32.25 13.01 -0.53
N THR A 492 -30.97 13.28 -0.90
CA THR A 492 -30.46 14.65 -1.00
C THR A 492 -30.40 15.12 -2.46
N THR A 493 -31.39 15.89 -2.87
CA THR A 493 -31.51 16.38 -4.27
C THR A 493 -30.48 17.46 -4.63
N ASP A 494 -29.96 18.21 -3.66
CA ASP A 494 -28.93 19.23 -3.82
C ASP A 494 -27.71 18.94 -2.94
N LEU A 495 -26.92 17.97 -3.36
CA LEU A 495 -25.65 17.63 -2.69
C LEU A 495 -24.64 18.78 -2.76
N ARG A 496 -24.69 19.62 -3.81
CA ARG A 496 -23.73 20.74 -3.99
C ARG A 496 -23.93 21.84 -2.96
N ALA A 497 -25.12 22.04 -2.45
CA ALA A 497 -25.37 22.97 -1.35
C ALA A 497 -24.62 22.57 -0.07
N LYS A 498 -24.40 21.27 0.15
CA LYS A 498 -23.76 20.73 1.34
C LYS A 498 -22.26 20.47 1.14
N TYR A 499 -21.85 19.95 0.00
CA TYR A 499 -20.51 19.42 -0.25
C TYR A 499 -19.82 20.05 -1.44
N ASP A 500 -18.52 20.17 -1.36
CA ASP A 500 -17.62 20.57 -2.43
C ASP A 500 -16.94 19.35 -3.06
N VAL A 501 -16.63 18.34 -2.23
CA VAL A 501 -15.97 17.10 -2.61
C VAL A 501 -16.73 15.91 -2.02
N ILE A 502 -17.06 14.94 -2.86
CA ILE A 502 -17.59 13.64 -2.45
C ILE A 502 -16.57 12.57 -2.85
N ILE A 503 -16.14 11.79 -1.87
CA ILE A 503 -15.17 10.71 -2.04
C ILE A 503 -15.90 9.39 -1.92
N PHE A 504 -15.72 8.50 -2.89
CA PHE A 504 -16.16 7.12 -2.77
C PHE A 504 -14.89 6.25 -2.72
N GLY A 505 -14.56 5.75 -1.53
CA GLY A 505 -13.36 4.97 -1.28
C GLY A 505 -13.38 3.59 -1.97
N PRO A 506 -12.22 2.87 -1.95
CA PRO A 506 -12.17 1.51 -2.48
C PRO A 506 -13.12 0.58 -1.69
N GLY A 507 -13.64 -0.45 -2.38
CA GLY A 507 -14.71 -1.31 -1.86
C GLY A 507 -16.11 -0.83 -2.27
N GLY A 508 -16.26 0.44 -2.68
CA GLY A 508 -17.47 0.98 -3.29
C GLY A 508 -17.70 0.42 -4.69
N GLY A 509 -18.94 0.18 -5.05
CA GLY A 509 -19.26 -0.38 -6.35
C GLY A 509 -20.75 -0.33 -6.68
N GLN A 510 -21.16 -1.09 -7.70
CA GLN A 510 -22.54 -1.12 -8.19
C GLN A 510 -23.56 -1.54 -7.13
N SER A 511 -23.15 -2.31 -6.12
CA SER A 511 -23.99 -2.64 -4.96
C SER A 511 -24.46 -1.41 -4.16
N ALA A 512 -23.74 -0.29 -4.25
CA ALA A 512 -24.21 0.97 -3.66
C ALA A 512 -25.42 1.56 -4.40
N VAL A 513 -25.61 1.21 -5.69
CA VAL A 513 -26.81 1.57 -6.46
C VAL A 513 -27.95 0.62 -6.18
N GLU A 514 -27.68 -0.68 -6.29
CA GLU A 514 -28.70 -1.73 -6.25
C GLU A 514 -29.17 -2.06 -4.82
N GLY A 515 -28.29 -1.84 -3.85
CA GLY A 515 -28.50 -2.32 -2.49
C GLY A 515 -28.32 -3.84 -2.36
N THR A 516 -28.83 -4.40 -1.27
CA THR A 516 -28.75 -5.83 -0.99
C THR A 516 -30.14 -6.45 -0.92
N PRO A 517 -30.64 -7.08 -1.98
CA PRO A 517 -32.05 -7.49 -2.09
C PRO A 517 -32.45 -8.75 -1.30
N LEU A 518 -31.52 -9.45 -0.67
CA LEU A 518 -31.67 -10.84 -0.23
C LEU A 518 -32.47 -11.06 1.07
N TRP A 519 -32.88 -10.00 1.79
CA TRP A 519 -33.52 -10.13 3.09
C TRP A 519 -34.97 -9.66 3.07
N ARG A 520 -35.86 -10.42 3.74
CA ARG A 520 -37.27 -10.04 3.82
C ARG A 520 -37.54 -8.86 4.74
N ASN A 521 -36.75 -8.70 5.79
CA ASN A 521 -36.93 -7.65 6.79
C ASN A 521 -35.78 -6.67 6.72
N ALA A 522 -36.03 -5.41 7.12
CA ALA A 522 -35.00 -4.40 7.29
C ALA A 522 -33.90 -4.87 8.23
N ILE A 523 -32.66 -4.44 7.96
CA ILE A 523 -31.49 -4.72 8.79
C ILE A 523 -31.00 -3.38 9.36
N PRO A 524 -31.48 -2.98 10.56
CA PRO A 524 -31.08 -1.71 11.15
C PRO A 524 -29.64 -1.77 11.66
N TYR A 525 -28.93 -0.66 11.51
CA TYR A 525 -27.67 -0.39 12.17
C TYR A 525 -27.79 0.95 12.90
N ARG A 526 -28.19 0.88 14.16
CA ARG A 526 -28.48 2.06 14.98
C ARG A 526 -28.32 1.76 16.46
N TYR A 527 -28.24 2.81 17.26
CA TYR A 527 -28.29 2.69 18.71
C TYR A 527 -29.56 1.93 19.17
N SER A 528 -29.39 1.05 20.13
CA SER A 528 -30.44 0.47 20.95
C SER A 528 -29.90 0.21 22.36
N GLU A 529 -30.80 -0.05 23.31
CA GLU A 529 -30.40 -0.42 24.68
C GLU A 529 -29.56 -1.71 24.70
N ASP A 530 -29.83 -2.64 23.80
CA ASP A 530 -29.13 -3.91 23.66
C ASP A 530 -27.77 -3.73 22.92
N THR A 531 -27.62 -2.67 22.13
CA THR A 531 -26.44 -2.39 21.30
C THR A 531 -25.99 -0.92 21.45
N PRO A 532 -25.56 -0.49 22.65
CA PRO A 532 -25.34 0.92 22.96
C PRO A 532 -24.15 1.55 22.21
N ASN A 533 -23.26 0.74 21.64
CA ASN A 533 -22.10 1.19 20.88
C ASN A 533 -22.30 1.18 19.35
N VAL A 534 -23.47 0.68 18.90
CA VAL A 534 -23.80 0.66 17.48
C VAL A 534 -24.38 2.01 17.07
N GLY A 535 -24.02 2.47 15.87
CA GLY A 535 -24.55 3.72 15.32
C GLY A 535 -23.86 5.00 15.79
N THR A 536 -22.73 4.92 16.48
CA THR A 536 -21.99 6.09 16.96
C THR A 536 -21.55 7.03 15.84
N TRP A 537 -21.20 6.51 14.67
CA TRP A 537 -20.64 7.26 13.54
C TRP A 537 -21.58 7.39 12.35
N ALA A 538 -22.36 6.36 12.09
CA ALA A 538 -23.38 6.35 11.07
C ALA A 538 -24.54 5.44 11.52
N GLN A 539 -25.75 5.80 11.18
CA GLN A 539 -26.94 5.04 11.53
C GLN A 539 -27.85 4.91 10.33
N THR A 540 -28.54 3.77 10.23
CA THR A 540 -29.59 3.56 9.26
C THR A 540 -30.65 2.60 9.82
N GLU A 541 -31.90 2.77 9.38
CA GLU A 541 -32.97 1.83 9.66
C GLU A 541 -32.87 0.56 8.81
N ASP A 542 -32.12 0.62 7.71
CA ASP A 542 -31.93 -0.52 6.82
C ASP A 542 -30.63 -0.42 6.02
N THR A 543 -29.69 -1.28 6.31
CA THR A 543 -28.38 -1.35 5.63
C THR A 543 -28.46 -1.85 4.19
N ARG A 544 -29.61 -2.34 3.74
CA ARG A 544 -29.79 -2.90 2.39
C ARG A 544 -30.07 -1.87 1.32
N ILE A 545 -30.42 -0.64 1.71
CA ILE A 545 -30.90 0.40 0.79
C ILE A 545 -29.73 0.87 -0.06
N GLY A 546 -29.89 0.77 -1.39
CA GLY A 546 -29.01 1.40 -2.37
C GLY A 546 -29.48 2.81 -2.74
N MET A 547 -28.66 3.56 -3.45
CA MET A 547 -29.00 4.91 -3.87
C MET A 547 -29.96 4.97 -5.07
N GLY A 548 -30.12 3.88 -5.80
CA GLY A 548 -30.99 3.82 -6.98
C GLY A 548 -30.60 4.80 -8.09
N PHE A 549 -31.47 4.97 -9.06
CA PHE A 549 -31.25 5.95 -10.14
C PHE A 549 -31.32 7.39 -9.65
N GLU A 550 -32.12 7.68 -8.64
CA GLU A 550 -32.28 9.00 -8.04
C GLU A 550 -30.95 9.46 -7.44
N GLY A 551 -30.25 8.60 -6.72
CA GLY A 551 -28.95 8.88 -6.16
C GLY A 551 -27.89 9.09 -7.25
N LEU A 552 -27.92 8.31 -8.33
CA LEU A 552 -27.02 8.53 -9.48
C LEU A 552 -27.29 9.90 -10.15
N ILE A 553 -28.55 10.29 -10.30
CA ILE A 553 -28.94 11.61 -10.82
C ILE A 553 -28.45 12.71 -9.89
N ASN A 554 -28.59 12.55 -8.57
CA ASN A 554 -28.14 13.54 -7.58
C ASN A 554 -26.63 13.69 -7.60
N LEU A 555 -25.86 12.60 -7.70
CA LEU A 555 -24.39 12.65 -7.87
C LEU A 555 -24.01 13.33 -9.19
N ARG A 556 -24.70 13.02 -10.28
CA ARG A 556 -24.44 13.65 -11.58
C ARG A 556 -24.67 15.16 -11.51
N LYS A 557 -25.79 15.59 -10.94
CA LYS A 557 -26.10 17.02 -10.72
C LYS A 557 -25.07 17.69 -9.83
N PHE A 558 -24.61 17.02 -8.77
CA PHE A 558 -23.55 17.52 -7.90
C PHE A 558 -22.28 17.84 -8.69
N ILE A 559 -21.82 16.90 -9.53
CA ILE A 559 -20.61 17.08 -10.35
C ILE A 559 -20.83 18.22 -11.36
N GLU A 560 -21.93 18.19 -12.12
CA GLU A 560 -22.22 19.20 -13.15
C GLU A 560 -22.37 20.63 -12.58
N ALA A 561 -22.78 20.75 -11.32
CA ALA A 561 -22.87 22.03 -10.60
C ALA A 561 -21.54 22.53 -10.01
N GLY A 562 -20.42 21.83 -10.24
CA GLY A 562 -19.10 22.24 -9.78
C GLY A 562 -18.59 21.47 -8.55
N GLY A 563 -19.17 20.31 -8.25
CA GLY A 563 -18.65 19.38 -7.25
C GLY A 563 -17.52 18.51 -7.81
N VAL A 564 -16.66 18.03 -6.92
CA VAL A 564 -15.60 17.08 -7.27
C VAL A 564 -15.95 15.69 -6.73
N PHE A 565 -15.95 14.71 -7.61
CA PHE A 565 -16.08 13.30 -7.24
C PHE A 565 -14.71 12.62 -7.31
N ILE A 566 -14.31 11.93 -6.24
CA ILE A 566 -13.07 11.14 -6.17
C ILE A 566 -13.43 9.67 -6.07
N GLY A 567 -12.88 8.84 -6.97
CA GLY A 567 -13.03 7.39 -6.95
C GLY A 567 -11.70 6.66 -7.06
N SER A 568 -11.60 5.49 -6.43
CA SER A 568 -10.39 4.66 -6.41
C SER A 568 -10.74 3.19 -6.56
N ASN A 569 -9.96 2.42 -7.34
CA ASN A 569 -10.20 1.00 -7.61
C ASN A 569 -11.66 0.75 -8.09
N SER A 570 -12.43 -0.06 -7.36
CA SER A 570 -13.82 -0.39 -7.70
C SER A 570 -14.75 0.82 -7.77
N SER A 571 -14.49 1.87 -6.99
CA SER A 571 -15.30 3.09 -7.08
C SER A 571 -14.92 3.99 -8.26
N ALA A 572 -13.71 3.87 -8.79
CA ALA A 572 -13.37 4.44 -10.08
C ALA A 572 -14.12 3.73 -11.21
N GLU A 573 -14.19 2.40 -11.16
CA GLU A 573 -15.00 1.60 -12.10
C GLU A 573 -16.50 1.96 -12.00
N PHE A 574 -17.03 2.14 -10.78
CA PHE A 574 -18.38 2.64 -10.55
C PHE A 574 -18.66 3.97 -11.29
N ALA A 575 -17.75 4.93 -11.18
CA ALA A 575 -17.91 6.23 -11.87
C ALA A 575 -17.91 6.10 -13.39
N ILE A 576 -17.08 5.22 -13.95
CA ILE A 576 -17.00 4.91 -15.38
C ILE A 576 -18.27 4.20 -15.85
N GLN A 577 -18.71 3.16 -15.15
CA GLN A 577 -19.88 2.36 -15.53
C GLN A 577 -21.19 3.16 -15.48
N ASN A 578 -21.29 4.12 -14.55
CA ASN A 578 -22.46 5.01 -14.44
C ASN A 578 -22.31 6.30 -15.26
N ASN A 579 -21.37 6.35 -16.20
CA ASN A 579 -21.16 7.46 -17.14
C ASN A 579 -20.91 8.82 -16.45
N PHE A 580 -20.22 8.82 -15.30
CA PHE A 580 -19.78 10.08 -14.68
C PHE A 580 -18.55 10.66 -15.38
N THR A 581 -17.93 9.91 -16.29
CA THR A 581 -16.74 10.31 -17.05
C THR A 581 -16.93 10.14 -18.55
N TYR A 582 -16.06 10.79 -19.34
CA TYR A 582 -15.96 10.65 -20.78
C TYR A 582 -14.56 10.16 -21.14
N GLY A 583 -14.47 9.28 -22.14
CA GLY A 583 -13.18 8.87 -22.72
C GLY A 583 -12.23 8.16 -21.77
N VAL A 584 -12.72 7.61 -20.68
CA VAL A 584 -11.94 6.79 -19.73
C VAL A 584 -12.59 5.42 -19.62
N SER A 585 -11.79 4.37 -19.63
CA SER A 585 -12.21 3.02 -19.32
C SER A 585 -11.14 2.32 -18.47
N THR A 586 -11.56 1.42 -17.58
CA THR A 586 -10.64 0.56 -16.84
C THR A 586 -10.07 -0.51 -17.79
N LEU A 587 -8.78 -0.72 -17.72
CA LEU A 587 -8.08 -1.78 -18.42
C LEU A 587 -7.41 -2.67 -17.38
N ARG A 588 -7.87 -3.91 -17.32
CA ARG A 588 -7.26 -4.95 -16.47
C ARG A 588 -6.07 -5.58 -17.18
N PRO A 589 -5.03 -5.98 -16.45
CA PRO A 589 -3.90 -6.68 -17.03
C PRO A 589 -4.33 -7.92 -17.83
N GLY A 590 -3.66 -8.19 -18.94
CA GLY A 590 -3.83 -9.43 -19.69
C GLY A 590 -3.28 -10.64 -18.92
N THR A 591 -3.57 -11.84 -19.42
CA THR A 591 -3.13 -13.11 -18.82
C THR A 591 -1.61 -13.27 -18.73
N GLY A 592 -0.84 -12.43 -19.43
CA GLY A 592 0.63 -12.39 -19.41
C GLY A 592 1.21 -11.45 -18.36
N THR A 593 0.37 -10.73 -17.61
CA THR A 593 0.80 -9.82 -16.54
C THR A 593 0.16 -10.23 -15.23
N ARG A 594 0.98 -10.30 -14.18
CA ARG A 594 0.54 -10.60 -12.81
C ARG A 594 1.17 -9.61 -11.84
N VAL A 595 0.31 -8.92 -11.10
CA VAL A 595 0.65 -8.04 -9.99
C VAL A 595 -0.17 -8.50 -8.79
N VAL A 596 0.42 -8.56 -7.62
CA VAL A 596 -0.30 -8.84 -6.37
C VAL A 596 0.31 -7.99 -5.26
N GLY A 597 -0.43 -6.99 -4.78
CA GLY A 597 -0.02 -6.17 -3.64
C GLY A 597 1.41 -5.65 -3.75
N SER A 598 1.70 -4.84 -4.77
CA SER A 598 3.07 -4.44 -5.11
C SER A 598 3.21 -2.93 -5.21
N LEU A 599 4.42 -2.42 -4.99
CA LEU A 599 4.76 -1.04 -5.27
C LEU A 599 5.27 -0.90 -6.70
N LEU A 600 4.58 -0.10 -7.48
CA LEU A 600 4.90 0.17 -8.89
C LEU A 600 5.33 1.63 -9.10
N ARG A 601 6.37 1.84 -9.89
CA ARG A 601 6.92 3.15 -10.21
C ARG A 601 5.99 3.94 -11.10
N THR A 602 5.76 5.20 -10.75
CA THR A 602 4.97 6.12 -11.56
C THR A 602 5.80 7.25 -12.15
N LYS A 603 5.21 7.94 -13.12
CA LYS A 603 5.69 9.16 -13.74
C LYS A 603 4.55 10.18 -13.81
N ILE A 604 4.88 11.42 -13.51
CA ILE A 604 3.96 12.53 -13.72
C ILE A 604 3.80 12.74 -15.22
N ALA A 605 2.55 12.68 -15.68
CA ALA A 605 2.22 12.89 -17.09
C ALA A 605 1.95 14.38 -17.41
N ASP A 606 1.42 15.13 -16.45
CA ASP A 606 1.19 16.56 -16.53
C ASP A 606 1.50 17.25 -15.20
N GLU A 607 2.68 17.83 -15.10
CA GLU A 607 3.16 18.54 -13.91
C GLU A 607 2.35 19.82 -13.56
N THR A 608 1.56 20.31 -14.53
CA THR A 608 0.73 21.50 -14.31
C THR A 608 -0.61 21.16 -13.68
N SER A 609 -0.94 19.86 -13.51
CA SER A 609 -2.17 19.42 -12.84
C SER A 609 -2.12 19.67 -11.33
N PRO A 610 -3.12 20.35 -10.76
CA PRO A 610 -3.20 20.55 -9.32
C PRO A 610 -3.18 19.24 -8.52
N VAL A 611 -3.64 18.13 -9.08
CA VAL A 611 -3.63 16.81 -8.44
C VAL A 611 -2.22 16.36 -8.05
N VAL A 612 -1.19 16.78 -8.80
CA VAL A 612 0.20 16.33 -8.59
C VAL A 612 1.14 17.41 -8.05
N TYR A 613 0.62 18.54 -7.59
CA TYR A 613 1.48 19.59 -7.01
C TYR A 613 2.34 19.03 -5.88
N GLY A 614 3.64 19.26 -5.94
CA GLY A 614 4.63 18.83 -4.97
C GLY A 614 4.93 17.32 -4.96
N VAL A 615 4.21 16.50 -5.74
CA VAL A 615 4.43 15.05 -5.83
C VAL A 615 5.71 14.76 -6.62
N PRO A 616 6.61 13.88 -6.13
CA PRO A 616 7.83 13.55 -6.86
C PRO A 616 7.54 12.72 -8.12
N ASP A 617 8.27 12.99 -9.19
CA ASP A 617 8.10 12.34 -10.51
C ASP A 617 8.35 10.82 -10.53
N ASN A 618 8.94 10.29 -9.49
CA ASN A 618 9.27 8.87 -9.37
C ASN A 618 8.61 8.19 -8.17
N LEU A 619 7.46 8.67 -7.73
CA LEU A 619 6.72 8.08 -6.62
C LEU A 619 6.37 6.62 -6.92
N ALA A 620 6.48 5.75 -5.92
CA ALA A 620 5.93 4.42 -5.97
C ALA A 620 4.47 4.45 -5.48
N MET A 621 3.56 3.85 -6.26
CA MET A 621 2.17 3.68 -5.88
C MET A 621 1.87 2.20 -5.63
N TYR A 622 1.05 1.95 -4.63
CA TYR A 622 0.55 0.61 -4.36
C TYR A 622 -0.46 0.17 -5.43
N SER A 623 -0.35 -1.08 -5.85
CA SER A 623 -1.25 -1.70 -6.80
C SER A 623 -1.63 -3.11 -6.36
N ASP A 624 -2.93 -3.38 -6.20
CA ASP A 624 -3.46 -4.69 -5.84
C ASP A 624 -3.23 -5.72 -6.94
N ASP A 625 -3.55 -5.35 -8.19
CA ASP A 625 -3.65 -6.27 -9.32
C ASP A 625 -3.18 -5.70 -10.67
N GLY A 626 -2.65 -4.47 -10.68
CA GLY A 626 -2.10 -3.84 -11.89
C GLY A 626 -3.14 -3.14 -12.77
N ASP A 627 -4.31 -2.83 -12.26
CA ASP A 627 -5.33 -2.08 -13.00
C ASP A 627 -4.81 -0.71 -13.46
N VAL A 628 -5.20 -0.30 -14.67
CA VAL A 628 -4.82 0.97 -15.31
C VAL A 628 -6.01 1.53 -16.08
N PHE A 629 -5.87 2.76 -16.55
CA PHE A 629 -6.86 3.36 -17.43
C PHE A 629 -6.44 3.35 -18.89
N SER A 630 -7.43 3.23 -19.76
CA SER A 630 -7.35 3.62 -21.16
C SER A 630 -8.05 4.95 -21.33
N VAL A 631 -7.40 5.89 -22.00
CA VAL A 631 -7.90 7.26 -22.20
C VAL A 631 -8.01 7.58 -23.69
N SER A 632 -9.16 8.10 -24.09
CA SER A 632 -9.49 8.42 -25.49
C SER A 632 -10.08 9.82 -25.64
N ALA A 633 -9.84 10.46 -26.74
CA ALA A 633 -10.52 11.69 -27.15
C ALA A 633 -11.89 11.45 -27.80
N THR A 634 -12.36 10.20 -27.88
CA THR A 634 -13.67 9.83 -28.44
C THR A 634 -14.52 9.08 -27.41
N ALA A 635 -15.79 9.43 -27.30
CA ALA A 635 -16.78 8.65 -26.56
C ALA A 635 -16.97 7.31 -27.28
N GLY A 636 -16.80 6.20 -26.57
CA GLY A 636 -16.91 4.83 -27.10
C GLY A 636 -15.62 4.23 -27.66
N GLY A 637 -14.45 4.90 -27.45
CA GLY A 637 -13.15 4.40 -27.88
C GLY A 637 -12.53 3.31 -26.97
N GLY A 638 -13.23 2.85 -25.97
CA GLY A 638 -12.87 1.65 -25.22
C GLY A 638 -13.16 0.43 -26.08
N GLY A 639 -12.12 -0.15 -26.68
CA GLY A 639 -12.24 -1.36 -27.47
C GLY A 639 -13.01 -2.42 -26.69
N ARG A 640 -14.16 -2.82 -27.18
CA ARG A 640 -14.74 -4.11 -26.88
C ARG A 640 -13.72 -5.17 -27.26
N GLY A 641 -12.88 -5.54 -26.32
CA GLY A 641 -12.22 -6.83 -26.37
C GLY A 641 -13.33 -7.85 -26.44
N ALA A 642 -13.40 -8.57 -27.54
CA ALA A 642 -14.31 -9.68 -27.74
C ALA A 642 -13.99 -10.72 -26.66
N GLY A 643 -14.79 -10.74 -25.61
CA GLY A 643 -14.79 -11.72 -24.56
C GLY A 643 -16.23 -12.05 -24.24
N GLY A 644 -16.71 -13.14 -24.84
CA GLY A 644 -18.02 -13.69 -24.66
C GLY A 644 -18.29 -13.99 -23.19
N GLY A 645 -19.52 -13.76 -22.81
CA GLY A 645 -20.09 -14.08 -21.51
C GLY A 645 -19.98 -15.56 -21.20
N GLY A 646 -19.89 -15.87 -19.93
CA GLY A 646 -19.97 -17.22 -19.40
C GLY A 646 -19.68 -17.18 -17.92
N GLY A 647 -20.75 -17.08 -17.11
CA GLY A 647 -20.66 -17.39 -15.69
C GLY A 647 -20.21 -18.84 -15.52
N GLY A 648 -19.22 -19.07 -14.70
CA GLY A 648 -18.72 -20.40 -14.38
C GLY A 648 -17.87 -20.35 -13.14
N ALA A 649 -18.28 -21.07 -12.14
CA ALA A 649 -17.61 -21.33 -10.89
C ALA A 649 -16.16 -21.83 -11.07
N PRO A 650 -15.29 -21.68 -10.07
CA PRO A 650 -13.88 -22.05 -10.15
C PRO A 650 -13.74 -23.58 -10.06
N GLY A 651 -13.32 -24.16 -11.11
CA GLY A 651 -12.99 -25.59 -11.22
C GLY A 651 -11.58 -25.80 -11.74
N GLY A 652 -10.78 -26.46 -10.91
CA GLY A 652 -9.80 -27.46 -11.25
C GLY A 652 -8.76 -27.16 -12.33
N GLY A 653 -7.51 -27.27 -11.91
CA GLY A 653 -6.33 -27.12 -12.69
C GLY A 653 -6.19 -27.99 -13.94
N ARG A 654 -5.41 -27.52 -14.88
CA ARG A 654 -4.72 -28.36 -15.88
C ARG A 654 -3.33 -27.82 -16.16
N GLY A 655 -2.44 -28.78 -16.24
CA GLY A 655 -1.02 -28.67 -16.31
C GLY A 655 -0.46 -27.94 -17.49
N GLY A 656 0.78 -27.61 -17.35
CA GLY A 656 1.60 -26.74 -18.14
C GLY A 656 1.89 -27.20 -19.56
N GLY A 657 2.15 -26.18 -20.39
CA GLY A 657 2.94 -26.28 -21.58
C GLY A 657 4.23 -25.50 -21.45
N PRO A 658 5.38 -25.99 -21.90
CA PRO A 658 6.64 -25.29 -21.78
C PRO A 658 6.80 -24.32 -22.94
N GLY A 659 7.08 -23.06 -22.64
CA GLY A 659 7.53 -22.12 -23.65
C GLY A 659 7.20 -20.65 -23.33
N GLY A 660 7.90 -20.07 -22.39
CA GLY A 660 7.96 -18.63 -22.20
C GLY A 660 9.38 -18.27 -21.76
N GLY A 661 10.00 -17.32 -22.49
CA GLY A 661 11.35 -16.85 -22.15
C GLY A 661 11.45 -16.52 -20.68
N ARG A 662 12.52 -17.03 -20.06
CA ARG A 662 12.86 -16.74 -18.66
C ARG A 662 12.89 -15.24 -18.44
N PRO A 663 12.10 -14.69 -17.52
CA PRO A 663 12.35 -13.34 -17.07
C PRO A 663 13.76 -13.34 -16.47
N THR A 664 14.56 -12.37 -16.81
CA THR A 664 15.81 -12.05 -16.12
C THR A 664 15.45 -11.44 -14.74
N GLY A 665 14.69 -12.19 -13.95
CA GLY A 665 14.19 -11.79 -12.65
C GLY A 665 15.25 -12.01 -11.59
N ARG A 666 15.28 -11.12 -10.67
CA ARG A 666 15.99 -11.24 -9.39
C ARG A 666 15.42 -12.44 -8.63
N GLY A 667 16.29 -13.33 -8.16
CA GLY A 667 15.91 -14.41 -7.26
C GLY A 667 14.98 -15.47 -7.82
N THR A 668 15.52 -16.43 -8.55
CA THR A 668 14.75 -17.65 -8.87
C THR A 668 15.11 -18.75 -7.87
N PRO A 669 14.19 -19.68 -7.55
CA PRO A 669 14.50 -20.85 -6.75
C PRO A 669 15.66 -21.70 -7.28
N ASP A 670 15.97 -21.54 -8.57
CA ASP A 670 17.08 -22.25 -9.24
C ASP A 670 18.42 -21.48 -9.16
N ASP A 671 18.43 -20.28 -8.61
CA ASP A 671 19.65 -19.49 -8.38
C ASP A 671 19.94 -19.42 -6.86
N PRO A 672 20.85 -20.24 -6.35
CA PRO A 672 21.12 -20.33 -4.92
C PRO A 672 21.76 -19.07 -4.35
N ASP A 673 22.26 -18.18 -5.18
CA ASP A 673 22.88 -16.93 -4.74
C ASP A 673 21.86 -15.81 -4.53
N VAL A 674 20.60 -16.05 -4.89
CA VAL A 674 19.52 -15.06 -4.75
C VAL A 674 18.44 -15.57 -3.82
N VAL A 675 18.37 -15.01 -2.63
CA VAL A 675 17.33 -15.31 -1.66
C VAL A 675 16.07 -14.57 -2.03
N GLN A 676 14.96 -15.28 -2.19
CA GLN A 676 13.66 -14.65 -2.39
C GLN A 676 13.37 -13.67 -1.25
N GLY A 677 12.91 -12.49 -1.59
CA GLY A 677 12.58 -11.44 -0.64
C GLY A 677 13.71 -10.50 -0.26
N ARG A 678 14.93 -10.78 -0.68
CA ARG A 678 16.06 -9.86 -0.47
C ARG A 678 16.76 -9.59 -1.78
N PRO A 679 17.27 -8.37 -2.01
CA PRO A 679 18.27 -8.18 -3.05
C PRO A 679 19.45 -9.10 -2.69
N ALA A 680 19.88 -9.91 -3.66
CA ALA A 680 21.11 -10.61 -3.49
C ALA A 680 22.22 -9.58 -3.29
N ASP A 681 23.17 -9.94 -2.56
CA ASP A 681 24.38 -9.26 -2.17
C ASP A 681 24.56 -7.81 -2.66
N GLU A 682 24.63 -6.90 -1.76
CA GLU A 682 24.57 -5.49 -2.02
C GLU A 682 25.70 -4.99 -2.88
N GLY A 683 25.35 -4.66 -4.09
CA GLY A 683 26.26 -4.09 -5.08
C GLY A 683 26.88 -5.09 -6.04
N THR A 684 26.89 -6.39 -5.76
CA THR A 684 27.49 -7.36 -6.68
C THR A 684 26.49 -8.07 -7.57
N ASN A 685 25.28 -8.34 -7.09
CA ASN A 685 24.28 -9.15 -7.79
C ASN A 685 22.95 -8.42 -8.06
N LEU A 686 22.85 -7.14 -7.70
CA LEU A 686 21.72 -6.34 -8.21
C LEU A 686 21.84 -6.32 -9.73
N PRO A 687 20.78 -6.67 -10.48
CA PRO A 687 20.82 -6.49 -11.92
C PRO A 687 21.20 -5.03 -12.23
N PRO A 688 21.97 -4.81 -13.29
CA PRO A 688 22.27 -3.46 -13.72
C PRO A 688 20.95 -2.70 -13.87
N LEU A 689 20.93 -1.46 -13.37
CA LEU A 689 19.77 -0.59 -13.68
C LEU A 689 19.64 -0.56 -15.20
N PRO A 690 18.47 -0.85 -15.76
CA PRO A 690 18.30 -0.74 -17.20
C PRO A 690 18.65 0.68 -17.63
N PRO A 691 19.17 0.86 -18.85
CA PRO A 691 19.45 2.20 -19.35
C PRO A 691 18.18 3.03 -19.26
N PRO A 692 18.27 4.29 -18.83
CA PRO A 692 17.11 5.16 -18.74
C PRO A 692 16.47 5.23 -20.13
N GLN A 693 15.28 4.68 -20.27
CA GLN A 693 14.47 4.89 -21.47
C GLN A 693 13.92 6.30 -21.43
N GLN A 694 14.06 7.04 -22.53
CA GLN A 694 13.41 8.34 -22.65
C GLN A 694 11.89 8.10 -22.62
N VAL A 695 11.27 8.53 -21.54
CA VAL A 695 9.81 8.52 -21.42
C VAL A 695 9.28 9.67 -22.29
N GLN A 696 8.59 9.33 -23.37
CA GLN A 696 7.97 10.35 -24.23
C GLN A 696 6.87 11.09 -23.45
N PRO A 697 6.68 12.40 -23.69
CA PRO A 697 5.56 13.12 -23.12
C PRO A 697 4.23 12.41 -23.41
N TRP A 698 3.30 12.47 -22.45
CA TRP A 698 1.97 11.90 -22.66
C TRP A 698 1.26 12.66 -23.81
N GLN A 699 0.74 11.91 -24.76
CA GLN A 699 -0.05 12.47 -25.87
C GLN A 699 -1.29 11.61 -26.06
N TYR A 700 -2.43 12.26 -26.27
CA TYR A 700 -3.64 11.58 -26.71
C TYR A 700 -3.46 11.02 -28.13
N ALA A 701 -4.03 9.84 -28.34
CA ALA A 701 -4.37 9.46 -29.71
C ALA A 701 -5.54 10.33 -30.17
N LEU A 702 -5.25 11.34 -30.98
CA LEU A 702 -6.29 12.18 -31.53
C LEU A 702 -7.12 11.38 -32.55
N PRO A 703 -8.42 11.67 -32.70
CA PRO A 703 -9.25 11.01 -33.71
C PRO A 703 -8.69 11.28 -35.12
N THR A 704 -8.68 10.25 -35.97
CA THR A 704 -8.35 10.42 -37.37
C THR A 704 -9.41 11.25 -38.08
N GLU A 705 -9.05 11.92 -39.17
CA GLU A 705 -10.04 12.67 -39.98
C GLU A 705 -11.22 11.79 -40.41
N GLU A 706 -10.97 10.52 -40.66
CA GLU A 706 -12.03 9.55 -41.00
C GLU A 706 -12.97 9.28 -39.82
N ALA A 707 -12.45 9.18 -38.59
CA ALA A 707 -13.25 9.02 -37.37
C ALA A 707 -14.11 10.26 -37.12
N LEU A 708 -13.54 11.45 -37.35
CA LEU A 708 -14.24 12.74 -37.28
C LEU A 708 -15.38 12.84 -38.29
N LYS A 709 -15.16 12.34 -39.52
CA LYS A 709 -16.18 12.35 -40.60
C LYS A 709 -17.27 11.31 -40.34
N ARG A 710 -16.92 10.13 -39.82
CA ARG A 710 -17.89 9.02 -39.57
C ARG A 710 -18.87 9.29 -38.45
N ASN A 711 -18.41 9.88 -37.38
CA ASN A 711 -19.29 10.18 -36.23
C ASN A 711 -18.75 11.37 -35.42
N PRO A 712 -18.99 12.58 -35.85
CA PRO A 712 -18.52 13.78 -35.16
C PRO A 712 -19.09 13.93 -33.74
N ALA A 713 -20.26 13.35 -33.48
CA ALA A 713 -20.88 13.37 -32.14
C ALA A 713 -20.13 12.52 -31.10
N ASN A 714 -19.27 11.59 -31.53
CA ASN A 714 -18.46 10.79 -30.62
C ASN A 714 -17.14 11.47 -30.20
N VAL A 715 -16.81 12.63 -30.78
CA VAL A 715 -15.60 13.36 -30.41
C VAL A 715 -15.85 14.14 -29.13
N ILE A 716 -15.02 13.91 -28.14
CA ILE A 716 -15.07 14.65 -26.87
C ILE A 716 -14.48 16.05 -27.13
N PRO A 717 -15.24 17.11 -26.87
CA PRO A 717 -14.73 18.48 -26.98
C PRO A 717 -13.45 18.65 -26.13
N PRO A 718 -12.45 19.42 -26.60
CA PRO A 718 -11.15 19.54 -25.91
C PRO A 718 -11.25 19.88 -24.40
N GLN A 719 -12.20 20.73 -24.02
CA GLN A 719 -12.43 21.16 -22.66
C GLN A 719 -12.93 20.02 -21.74
N PHE A 720 -13.51 18.96 -22.28
CA PHE A 720 -14.03 17.80 -21.53
C PHE A 720 -13.17 16.54 -21.69
N ARG A 721 -12.06 16.61 -22.44
CA ARG A 721 -11.16 15.46 -22.57
C ARG A 721 -10.51 15.15 -21.23
N PRO A 722 -10.32 13.88 -20.87
CA PRO A 722 -9.63 13.50 -19.62
C PRO A 722 -8.22 14.07 -19.57
N ARG A 723 -7.77 14.56 -18.44
CA ARG A 723 -6.40 14.98 -18.16
C ARG A 723 -5.67 13.85 -17.45
N VAL A 724 -4.61 13.32 -18.06
CA VAL A 724 -3.79 12.32 -17.41
C VAL A 724 -2.79 13.01 -16.50
N ALA A 725 -2.94 12.82 -15.21
CA ALA A 725 -2.04 13.40 -14.21
C ALA A 725 -0.82 12.51 -13.95
N VAL A 726 -1.05 11.19 -13.81
CA VAL A 726 0.00 10.20 -13.50
C VAL A 726 -0.16 8.97 -14.37
N ARG A 727 0.94 8.37 -14.78
CA ARG A 727 1.02 7.08 -15.46
C ARG A 727 2.06 6.16 -14.83
N PHE A 728 2.00 4.86 -15.06
CA PHE A 728 3.10 3.96 -14.72
C PHE A 728 4.36 4.27 -15.53
N ASP A 729 5.51 3.91 -14.99
CA ASP A 729 6.79 4.03 -15.66
C ASP A 729 6.98 2.95 -16.74
N THR A 730 8.12 2.94 -17.40
CA THR A 730 8.48 1.93 -18.40
C THR A 730 8.59 0.55 -17.75
N GLN A 731 8.39 -0.50 -18.52
CA GLN A 731 8.42 -1.87 -18.01
C GLN A 731 9.68 -2.20 -17.20
N ASN A 732 10.84 -1.71 -17.66
CA ASN A 732 12.12 -2.04 -17.03
C ASN A 732 12.31 -1.41 -15.65
N THR A 733 11.58 -0.34 -15.34
CA THR A 733 11.65 0.40 -14.08
C THR A 733 10.36 0.31 -13.27
N LEU A 734 9.36 -0.42 -13.78
CA LEU A 734 8.02 -0.45 -13.24
C LEU A 734 7.96 -1.06 -11.83
N LEU A 735 8.56 -2.24 -11.62
CA LEU A 735 8.56 -2.89 -10.32
C LEU A 735 9.53 -2.18 -9.37
N VAL A 736 9.01 -1.69 -8.27
CA VAL A 736 9.81 -1.18 -7.15
C VAL A 736 10.00 -2.27 -6.11
N SER A 737 8.90 -2.89 -5.70
CA SER A 737 8.90 -3.91 -4.64
C SER A 737 7.66 -4.81 -4.80
N GLY A 738 7.82 -6.10 -4.58
CA GLY A 738 6.74 -7.07 -4.66
C GLY A 738 6.82 -8.01 -5.87
N LEU A 739 5.68 -8.35 -6.43
CA LEU A 739 5.52 -9.24 -7.57
C LEU A 739 5.11 -8.47 -8.84
N LEU A 740 5.89 -8.58 -9.87
CA LEU A 740 5.49 -8.24 -11.23
C LEU A 740 5.99 -9.34 -12.19
N ASP A 741 5.06 -10.01 -12.85
CA ASP A 741 5.32 -10.94 -13.93
C ASP A 741 4.72 -10.34 -15.20
N GLY A 742 5.50 -10.22 -16.28
CA GLY A 742 5.09 -9.49 -17.46
C GLY A 742 5.20 -7.97 -17.32
N GLY A 743 4.10 -7.24 -17.46
CA GLY A 743 4.00 -5.77 -17.24
C GLY A 743 4.00 -4.91 -18.51
N ASN A 744 4.16 -5.48 -19.69
CA ASN A 744 4.17 -4.73 -20.96
C ASN A 744 2.85 -3.99 -21.23
N ASP A 745 1.73 -4.60 -20.87
CA ASP A 745 0.38 -4.09 -21.14
C ASP A 745 -0.06 -3.01 -20.17
N ILE A 746 0.60 -2.89 -18.99
CA ILE A 746 0.33 -1.85 -18.00
C ILE A 746 1.38 -0.73 -18.00
N ALA A 747 2.59 -0.99 -18.49
CA ALA A 747 3.65 0.00 -18.57
C ALA A 747 3.21 1.24 -19.34
N GLN A 748 3.55 2.43 -18.83
CA GLN A 748 3.23 3.75 -19.37
C GLN A 748 1.72 4.05 -19.48
N ARG A 749 0.84 3.20 -18.90
CA ARG A 749 -0.61 3.45 -18.89
C ARG A 749 -0.99 4.45 -17.80
N PRO A 750 -2.05 5.25 -18.04
CA PRO A 750 -2.59 6.18 -17.04
C PRO A 750 -3.08 5.45 -15.79
N VAL A 751 -2.79 6.03 -14.64
CA VAL A 751 -3.26 5.52 -13.32
C VAL A 751 -3.97 6.59 -12.49
N VAL A 752 -3.78 7.87 -12.81
CA VAL A 752 -4.54 8.97 -12.21
C VAL A 752 -5.03 9.89 -13.32
N VAL A 753 -6.33 10.09 -13.38
CA VAL A 753 -6.98 10.95 -14.40
C VAL A 753 -7.95 11.92 -13.75
N ASP A 754 -8.02 13.12 -14.32
CA ASP A 754 -8.98 14.17 -13.99
C ASP A 754 -9.87 14.42 -15.21
N VAL A 755 -11.18 14.26 -15.03
CA VAL A 755 -12.17 14.40 -16.10
C VAL A 755 -13.11 15.55 -15.78
N PRO A 756 -13.08 16.65 -16.52
CA PRO A 756 -14.05 17.73 -16.36
C PRO A 756 -15.45 17.29 -16.79
N VAL A 757 -16.44 17.59 -15.98
CA VAL A 757 -17.85 17.23 -16.23
C VAL A 757 -18.74 18.41 -15.81
N GLY A 758 -19.33 19.09 -16.77
CA GLY A 758 -20.07 20.32 -16.49
C GLY A 758 -19.15 21.42 -15.96
N LYS A 759 -19.38 21.83 -14.71
CA LYS A 759 -18.52 22.79 -13.99
C LYS A 759 -17.59 22.14 -12.98
N GLY A 760 -17.71 20.84 -12.78
CA GLY A 760 -16.95 20.07 -11.79
C GLY A 760 -16.05 19.05 -12.43
N HIS A 761 -15.51 18.16 -11.59
CA HIS A 761 -14.49 17.19 -11.97
C HIS A 761 -14.76 15.80 -11.38
N VAL A 762 -14.31 14.79 -12.09
CA VAL A 762 -14.22 13.41 -11.60
C VAL A 762 -12.75 13.00 -11.63
N VAL A 763 -12.15 12.83 -10.45
CA VAL A 763 -10.75 12.43 -10.31
C VAL A 763 -10.71 10.95 -9.93
N LEU A 764 -10.07 10.16 -10.78
CA LEU A 764 -10.03 8.72 -10.64
C LEU A 764 -8.61 8.19 -10.45
N PHE A 765 -8.49 7.25 -9.52
CA PHE A 765 -7.28 6.47 -9.26
C PHE A 765 -7.53 5.01 -9.64
N ALA A 766 -6.72 4.46 -10.53
CA ALA A 766 -6.83 3.05 -10.91
C ALA A 766 -6.47 2.12 -9.74
N ASN A 767 -5.61 2.60 -8.85
CA ASN A 767 -5.11 1.88 -7.67
C ASN A 767 -5.40 2.68 -6.40
N ASN A 768 -5.16 2.09 -5.22
CA ASN A 768 -5.48 2.74 -3.95
C ASN A 768 -4.36 3.72 -3.50
N PRO A 769 -4.56 5.05 -3.56
CA PRO A 769 -3.55 6.02 -3.12
C PRO A 769 -3.43 6.14 -1.60
N ILE A 770 -4.44 5.70 -0.83
CA ILE A 770 -4.45 5.72 0.64
C ILE A 770 -4.53 4.27 1.14
N TYR A 771 -3.38 3.66 1.36
CA TYR A 771 -3.30 2.24 1.69
C TYR A 771 -2.60 2.02 3.04
N ARG A 772 -3.31 1.45 4.01
CA ARG A 772 -2.87 0.88 5.30
C ARG A 772 -1.82 1.68 6.10
N GLY A 773 -1.69 2.99 5.89
CA GLY A 773 -0.61 3.78 6.49
C GLY A 773 0.79 3.50 5.91
N GLU A 774 0.88 2.76 4.82
CA GLU A 774 2.12 2.30 4.20
C GLU A 774 2.56 3.16 3.01
N THR A 775 1.63 3.94 2.44
CA THR A 775 1.86 4.69 1.20
C THR A 775 1.62 6.20 1.36
N LEU A 776 2.10 6.78 2.47
CA LEU A 776 1.88 8.20 2.79
C LEU A 776 2.31 9.15 1.67
N GLY A 777 3.24 8.74 0.82
CA GLY A 777 3.71 9.50 -0.33
C GLY A 777 2.64 9.80 -1.37
N SER A 778 1.67 8.91 -1.55
CA SER A 778 0.59 9.06 -2.53
C SER A 778 -0.67 9.74 -1.97
N TYR A 779 -0.83 9.84 -0.64
CA TYR A 779 -1.99 10.47 0.01
C TYR A 779 -2.24 11.88 -0.51
N PHE A 780 -1.15 12.61 -0.74
CA PHE A 780 -1.26 14.02 -1.08
C PHE A 780 -1.93 14.28 -2.44
N MET A 781 -1.98 13.30 -3.34
CA MET A 781 -2.76 13.46 -4.58
C MET A 781 -4.27 13.60 -4.31
N VAL A 782 -4.78 12.88 -3.31
CA VAL A 782 -6.16 13.04 -2.83
C VAL A 782 -6.32 14.38 -2.12
N PHE A 783 -5.39 14.75 -1.25
CA PHE A 783 -5.42 16.04 -0.54
C PHE A 783 -5.25 17.23 -1.48
N ASN A 784 -4.41 17.11 -2.49
CA ASN A 784 -4.31 18.10 -3.56
C ASN A 784 -5.64 18.32 -4.28
N THR A 785 -6.34 17.23 -4.59
CA THR A 785 -7.66 17.31 -5.23
C THR A 785 -8.66 18.06 -4.35
N ILE A 786 -8.61 17.84 -3.03
CA ILE A 786 -9.46 18.55 -2.06
C ILE A 786 -9.07 20.02 -1.93
N LEU A 787 -7.77 20.33 -1.84
CA LEU A 787 -7.27 21.69 -1.66
C LEU A 787 -7.52 22.59 -2.86
N ASN A 788 -7.59 21.99 -4.06
CA ASN A 788 -7.73 22.70 -5.33
C ASN A 788 -9.07 22.38 -6.03
N PHE A 789 -10.10 22.00 -5.27
CA PHE A 789 -11.37 21.50 -5.80
C PHE A 789 -12.06 22.45 -6.78
N ASP A 790 -11.87 23.76 -6.63
CA ASP A 790 -12.45 24.78 -7.50
C ASP A 790 -11.47 25.32 -8.56
N SER A 791 -10.31 24.70 -8.70
CA SER A 791 -9.23 25.17 -9.57
C SER A 791 -8.48 24.00 -10.27
N LEU A 792 -9.12 22.83 -10.43
CA LEU A 792 -8.50 21.66 -11.06
C LEU A 792 -8.13 21.89 -12.54
N ASP A 793 -8.76 22.86 -13.21
CA ASP A 793 -8.39 23.28 -14.56
C ASP A 793 -7.12 24.15 -14.61
N ALA A 794 -6.52 24.54 -13.48
CA ALA A 794 -5.31 25.34 -13.47
C ALA A 794 -4.18 24.67 -14.29
N GLY A 795 -3.48 25.47 -15.08
CA GLY A 795 -2.40 25.02 -15.96
C GLY A 795 -2.80 24.13 -17.13
N ARG A 796 -4.07 23.81 -17.30
CA ARG A 796 -4.55 22.92 -18.35
C ARG A 796 -4.34 23.52 -19.74
N LYS A 797 -3.67 22.79 -20.60
CA LYS A 797 -3.51 23.13 -22.01
C LYS A 797 -4.58 22.41 -22.83
N LEU A 798 -5.40 23.16 -23.54
CA LEU A 798 -6.39 22.59 -24.44
C LEU A 798 -5.75 22.36 -25.82
N ASP A 799 -5.75 21.09 -26.27
CA ASP A 799 -5.45 20.80 -27.68
C ASP A 799 -6.72 21.04 -28.50
N LEU A 800 -6.70 22.10 -29.23
CA LEU A 800 -7.86 22.55 -30.03
C LEU A 800 -7.97 21.82 -31.38
N ARG A 801 -7.03 20.92 -31.67
CA ARG A 801 -7.06 20.11 -32.91
C ARG A 801 -8.08 18.99 -32.84
#